data_02c43bea3001026de78ca0f8f167da19
#
_entry.id   02c43bea3001026de78ca0f8f167da19
#
_cell.length_a   1.000
_cell.length_b   1.000
_cell.length_c   1.000
_cell.angle_alpha   90.00
_cell.angle_beta   90.00
_cell.angle_gamma   90.00
#
_symmetry.space_group_name_H-M   'P 1'
#
loop_
_entity.id
_entity.type
_entity.pdbx_description
1 polymer ?
#
loop_
_entity_poly.entity_id
_entity_poly.type
_entity_poly.pdbx_seq_one_letter_code
_entity_poly.pdbx_strand_id
1 'polypeptide(L)'
;MKCKAKMAIAVVLIGLYGMLWAVDATGVHDGEVTWEFPRMGNCHEGLAFSDGVTGVLVWGGGDELRLTVGRADMWDHRGGYAWTAAQNYTNIVSLWRAGEKEKLLGLFRNEAPANWGGRYNPYMLPLGRVVVKLGGGATLTRGTLNPFTGLGKLFLADGKTIELAMSKKSRAFALRFPEGVAYAPRSVPATESGVYEQRLKPRGFEKAVVFDGKVPGRGGFRWKLPADEPAWLTWGCKGRECVVMTGRGEVGAECQTPRANFGDIESESVAHWKRFWADGARVRVPDPVLQRVFDYGMYRFGAMTDPAGVPAGLQGPWLEDDRLVPWNGDYHFNINVQECYSPAFRGGHFAHLMPLFKMILSWRPRLRDNARKFCGIEDGYALPHSVDDRGVCIGGFWTGTIDHASAAWMASYMYRYVRYAGDREFLKTSVYDFMKGTMNVYLAMLEEDGGKLAIPLGPSPEWMGDDFKRAVGRNPSFQLAACHRLARDLIAAAKLLGEAPDARWLDVERRLPEFALTAKVAGGSAAWGAVTSRGINIFEGVGLTESHRHHSHMAGVYPFDTICRGKGENAAVLDGTYSNWTLRGTGLWTGWCVPWASILHTDAGNATAAVQMLRCWDAYFCDEGHGSHHNAVWDGFTNMRKGRSVMQMDGQCAAVTAVLELMVHEIDGEVRFFRGCPEEWRSVSFENVALADGRRVSGCRENGVVKVWDVK
;
A
#
# COMPACT_ATOMS: atom_id res chain seq x y z
N MET A 1 32.49 14.03 47.59
CA MET A 1 31.13 14.67 47.64
C MET A 1 30.71 15.36 46.35
N LYS A 2 31.58 15.64 45.37
CA LYS A 2 31.19 16.30 44.08
C LYS A 2 30.63 15.33 42.98
N CYS A 3 30.84 14.03 43.13
CA CYS A 3 30.37 13.05 42.13
C CYS A 3 28.91 12.58 42.32
N LYS A 4 28.42 12.59 43.62
CA LYS A 4 27.04 12.20 43.91
C LYS A 4 25.99 13.26 43.54
N ALA A 5 26.36 14.54 43.53
CA ALA A 5 25.46 15.63 43.14
C ALA A 5 25.19 15.68 41.65
N LYS A 6 26.16 15.29 40.78
CA LYS A 6 25.99 15.24 39.31
C LYS A 6 25.11 14.07 38.87
N MET A 7 25.13 12.93 39.55
CA MET A 7 24.30 11.78 39.28
C MET A 7 22.84 12.00 39.72
N ALA A 8 22.61 12.74 40.81
CA ALA A 8 21.25 13.08 41.26
C ALA A 8 20.54 14.06 40.28
N ILE A 9 21.27 15.01 39.69
CA ILE A 9 20.71 15.96 38.72
C ILE A 9 20.41 15.26 37.38
N ALA A 10 21.22 14.28 36.94
CA ALA A 10 20.94 13.50 35.73
C ALA A 10 19.71 12.58 35.90
N VAL A 11 19.52 11.97 37.07
CA VAL A 11 18.36 11.12 37.36
C VAL A 11 17.08 11.95 37.51
N VAL A 12 17.16 13.16 38.07
CA VAL A 12 16.00 14.07 38.17
C VAL A 12 15.62 14.65 36.78
N LEU A 13 16.59 14.94 35.91
CA LEU A 13 16.31 15.37 34.55
C LEU A 13 15.71 14.25 33.68
N ILE A 14 16.18 13.00 33.82
CA ILE A 14 15.58 11.84 33.15
C ILE A 14 14.16 11.57 33.69
N GLY A 15 13.93 11.73 34.98
CA GLY A 15 12.60 11.63 35.59
C GLY A 15 11.65 12.75 35.17
N LEU A 16 12.14 13.99 35.01
CA LEU A 16 11.33 15.12 34.52
C LEU A 16 11.01 15.03 33.02
N TYR A 17 11.96 14.53 32.20
CA TYR A 17 11.67 14.25 30.78
C TYR A 17 10.71 13.07 30.62
N GLY A 18 10.84 12.02 31.40
CA GLY A 18 9.87 10.93 31.44
C GLY A 18 8.49 11.37 31.94
N MET A 19 8.40 12.33 32.89
CA MET A 19 7.15 12.89 33.37
C MET A 19 6.47 13.86 32.38
N LEU A 20 7.25 14.66 31.62
CA LEU A 20 6.67 15.51 30.54
C LEU A 20 6.04 14.70 29.42
N TRP A 21 6.56 13.49 29.15
CA TRP A 21 5.98 12.57 28.17
C TRP A 21 4.85 11.70 28.74
N ALA A 22 4.85 11.43 30.04
CA ALA A 22 3.78 10.68 30.72
C ALA A 22 2.49 11.50 30.89
N VAL A 23 2.57 12.82 30.95
CA VAL A 23 1.39 13.70 31.07
C VAL A 23 0.65 13.79 29.73
N ASP A 24 1.33 13.63 28.59
CA ASP A 24 0.70 13.65 27.26
C ASP A 24 0.04 12.32 26.85
N ALA A 25 0.23 11.25 27.59
CA ALA A 25 -0.46 9.97 27.34
C ALA A 25 -1.95 9.97 27.76
N THR A 26 -2.41 11.03 28.41
CA THR A 26 -3.82 11.22 28.84
C THR A 26 -4.41 12.56 28.39
N GLY A 27 -3.61 13.43 27.77
CA GLY A 27 -4.03 14.72 27.24
C GLY A 27 -4.40 14.58 25.77
N VAL A 28 -5.58 15.04 25.45
CA VAL A 28 -6.14 15.26 24.13
C VAL A 28 -5.02 15.69 23.17
N HIS A 29 -4.59 14.79 22.27
CA HIS A 29 -3.87 15.24 21.10
C HIS A 29 -4.84 16.07 20.28
N ASP A 30 -4.47 17.30 19.91
CA ASP A 30 -5.17 18.16 18.95
C ASP A 30 -5.17 17.57 17.52
N GLY A 31 -5.15 16.24 17.38
CA GLY A 31 -5.02 15.48 16.17
C GLY A 31 -6.34 15.01 15.58
N GLU A 32 -7.46 15.65 15.92
CA GLU A 32 -8.72 15.37 15.20
C GLU A 32 -8.61 15.86 13.75
N VAL A 33 -8.82 14.95 12.81
CA VAL A 33 -8.96 15.28 11.40
C VAL A 33 -10.39 15.74 11.16
N THR A 34 -10.56 16.90 10.55
CA THR A 34 -11.87 17.56 10.38
C THR A 34 -12.28 17.57 8.91
N TRP A 35 -13.55 17.28 8.66
CA TRP A 35 -14.23 17.39 7.37
C TRP A 35 -15.40 18.36 7.47
N GLU A 36 -15.75 19.01 6.36
CA GLU A 36 -16.88 19.89 6.31
C GLU A 36 -18.00 19.34 5.42
N PHE A 37 -19.23 19.31 5.94
CA PHE A 37 -20.43 19.11 5.16
C PHE A 37 -20.95 20.47 4.63
N PRO A 38 -21.48 20.57 3.43
CA PRO A 38 -21.74 19.54 2.41
C PRO A 38 -20.61 19.32 1.41
N ARG A 39 -19.36 19.64 1.76
CA ARG A 39 -18.22 19.48 0.84
C ARG A 39 -17.90 18.03 0.53
N MET A 40 -18.38 17.07 1.32
CA MET A 40 -18.27 15.65 1.03
C MET A 40 -19.19 15.28 -0.13
N GLY A 41 -18.76 15.57 -1.35
CA GLY A 41 -19.49 15.32 -2.58
C GLY A 41 -19.45 13.87 -3.05
N ASN A 42 -18.49 13.09 -2.57
CA ASN A 42 -18.32 11.67 -2.85
C ASN A 42 -17.86 10.90 -1.61
N CYS A 43 -17.91 9.56 -1.68
CA CYS A 43 -17.63 8.73 -0.51
C CYS A 43 -16.17 8.83 -0.02
N HIS A 44 -15.22 9.16 -0.88
CA HIS A 44 -13.80 9.24 -0.51
C HIS A 44 -13.44 10.51 0.26
N GLU A 45 -14.24 11.56 0.12
CA GLU A 45 -14.10 12.79 0.90
C GLU A 45 -14.61 12.64 2.35
N GLY A 46 -15.22 11.51 2.70
CA GLY A 46 -15.82 11.24 4.00
C GLY A 46 -14.88 10.62 5.02
N LEU A 47 -15.41 10.43 6.24
CA LEU A 47 -14.70 9.77 7.32
C LEU A 47 -14.56 8.27 7.04
N ALA A 48 -13.34 7.75 7.13
CA ALA A 48 -13.04 6.36 6.82
C ALA A 48 -12.88 5.52 8.09
N PHE A 49 -13.71 4.48 8.23
CA PHE A 49 -13.61 3.48 9.28
C PHE A 49 -13.41 2.09 8.70
N SER A 50 -12.71 1.22 9.41
CA SER A 50 -12.60 -0.18 9.01
C SER A 50 -12.21 -1.10 10.16
N ASP A 51 -12.63 -2.36 10.04
CA ASP A 51 -12.22 -3.46 10.92
C ASP A 51 -11.14 -4.38 10.30
N GLY A 52 -10.60 -3.97 9.15
CA GLY A 52 -9.63 -4.75 8.37
C GLY A 52 -10.27 -5.70 7.35
N VAL A 53 -11.61 -5.83 7.33
CA VAL A 53 -12.38 -6.60 6.35
C VAL A 53 -13.50 -5.74 5.77
N THR A 54 -14.30 -5.15 6.64
CA THR A 54 -15.37 -4.21 6.29
C THR A 54 -14.84 -2.78 6.36
N GLY A 55 -15.06 -2.00 5.33
CA GLY A 55 -14.82 -0.57 5.29
C GLY A 55 -16.12 0.21 5.27
N VAL A 56 -16.16 1.32 6.02
CA VAL A 56 -17.29 2.26 6.02
C VAL A 56 -16.77 3.66 5.74
N LEU A 57 -17.30 4.28 4.69
CA LEU A 57 -17.07 5.69 4.36
C LEU A 57 -18.31 6.48 4.73
N VAL A 58 -18.17 7.43 5.65
CA VAL A 58 -19.25 8.25 6.20
C VAL A 58 -19.25 9.60 5.52
N TRP A 59 -20.29 9.92 4.75
CA TRP A 59 -20.38 11.12 3.92
C TRP A 59 -21.81 11.56 3.72
N GLY A 60 -22.06 12.58 2.91
CA GLY A 60 -23.40 13.09 2.62
C GLY A 60 -23.49 14.61 2.78
N GLY A 61 -24.65 15.12 3.17
CA GLY A 61 -24.88 16.54 3.38
C GLY A 61 -26.36 16.86 3.65
N GLY A 62 -26.63 18.04 4.17
CA GLY A 62 -27.97 18.42 4.56
C GLY A 62 -28.53 17.49 5.62
N ASP A 63 -29.68 16.93 5.35
CA ASP A 63 -30.38 15.98 6.22
C ASP A 63 -30.17 14.50 5.82
N GLU A 64 -29.20 14.21 4.95
CA GLU A 64 -28.92 12.86 4.48
C GLU A 64 -27.47 12.45 4.79
N LEU A 65 -27.33 11.44 5.65
CA LEU A 65 -26.08 10.77 5.96
C LEU A 65 -25.97 9.47 5.15
N ARG A 66 -24.83 9.23 4.54
CA ARG A 66 -24.54 8.04 3.73
C ARG A 66 -23.37 7.27 4.33
N LEU A 67 -23.56 5.97 4.44
CA LEU A 67 -22.55 5.01 4.87
C LEU A 67 -22.27 4.09 3.69
N THR A 68 -21.28 4.41 2.86
CA THR A 68 -20.82 3.47 1.81
C THR A 68 -20.04 2.36 2.46
N VAL A 69 -20.48 1.13 2.24
CA VAL A 69 -19.92 -0.06 2.90
C VAL A 69 -19.33 -0.99 1.86
N GLY A 70 -18.06 -1.30 2.03
CA GLY A 70 -17.31 -2.24 1.20
C GLY A 70 -16.73 -3.39 2.02
N ARG A 71 -16.22 -4.42 1.33
CA ARG A 71 -15.51 -5.55 1.93
C ARG A 71 -14.30 -5.94 1.11
N ALA A 72 -13.17 -6.16 1.77
CA ALA A 72 -11.91 -6.57 1.14
C ALA A 72 -11.90 -8.04 0.65
N ASP A 73 -12.89 -8.85 1.03
CA ASP A 73 -13.02 -10.27 0.67
C ASP A 73 -14.16 -10.55 -0.32
N MET A 74 -14.67 -9.52 -1.00
CA MET A 74 -15.84 -9.66 -1.86
C MET A 74 -15.44 -9.65 -3.34
N TRP A 75 -15.32 -10.85 -3.92
CA TRP A 75 -14.90 -11.06 -5.30
C TRP A 75 -15.97 -11.73 -6.18
N ASP A 76 -15.92 -11.45 -7.47
CA ASP A 76 -16.39 -12.33 -8.55
C ASP A 76 -15.17 -13.08 -9.09
N HIS A 77 -15.02 -14.33 -8.68
CA HIS A 77 -13.84 -15.13 -9.02
C HIS A 77 -13.90 -15.77 -10.42
N ARG A 78 -14.89 -15.43 -11.23
CA ARG A 78 -15.01 -15.99 -12.59
C ARG A 78 -13.99 -15.34 -13.52
N GLY A 79 -13.43 -16.15 -14.40
CA GLY A 79 -12.41 -15.73 -15.35
C GLY A 79 -11.01 -15.81 -14.79
N GLY A 80 -10.13 -14.97 -15.34
CA GLY A 80 -8.72 -14.97 -15.05
C GLY A 80 -7.90 -15.60 -16.16
N TYR A 81 -6.60 -15.44 -16.06
CA TYR A 81 -5.66 -15.84 -17.08
C TYR A 81 -4.89 -17.09 -16.64
N ALA A 82 -4.98 -18.15 -17.41
CA ALA A 82 -4.20 -19.36 -17.18
C ALA A 82 -2.93 -19.36 -18.04
N TRP A 83 -1.77 -19.52 -17.42
CA TRP A 83 -0.53 -19.71 -18.15
C TRP A 83 -0.55 -21.02 -18.93
N THR A 84 0.06 -21.01 -20.11
CA THR A 84 0.24 -22.17 -20.97
C THR A 84 1.73 -22.40 -21.24
N ALA A 85 2.10 -23.57 -21.71
CA ALA A 85 3.49 -23.89 -22.09
C ALA A 85 4.00 -23.00 -23.26
N ALA A 86 3.11 -22.40 -24.05
CA ALA A 86 3.48 -21.48 -25.12
C ALA A 86 4.11 -20.18 -24.60
N GLN A 87 3.78 -19.78 -23.35
CA GLN A 87 4.35 -18.61 -22.66
C GLN A 87 5.67 -18.94 -21.98
N ASN A 88 6.39 -19.96 -22.43
CA ASN A 88 7.74 -20.25 -21.96
C ASN A 88 8.68 -19.08 -22.28
N TYR A 89 9.52 -18.72 -21.32
CA TYR A 89 10.40 -17.55 -21.40
C TYR A 89 11.33 -17.57 -22.61
N THR A 90 11.91 -18.75 -22.92
CA THR A 90 12.76 -18.94 -24.11
C THR A 90 11.98 -18.65 -25.42
N ASN A 91 10.71 -19.09 -25.51
CA ASN A 91 9.85 -18.78 -26.64
C ASN A 91 9.54 -17.29 -26.73
N ILE A 92 9.22 -16.65 -25.59
CA ILE A 92 8.96 -15.19 -25.51
C ILE A 92 10.18 -14.40 -26.01
N VAL A 93 11.39 -14.72 -25.51
CA VAL A 93 12.66 -14.08 -25.92
C VAL A 93 12.91 -14.30 -27.42
N SER A 94 12.68 -15.51 -27.92
CA SER A 94 12.86 -15.87 -29.35
C SER A 94 11.89 -15.07 -30.24
N LEU A 95 10.61 -15.02 -29.92
CA LEU A 95 9.62 -14.25 -30.67
C LEU A 95 9.93 -12.74 -30.65
N TRP A 96 10.37 -12.22 -29.51
CA TRP A 96 10.75 -10.81 -29.40
C TRP A 96 11.97 -10.49 -30.24
N ARG A 97 13.05 -11.31 -30.18
CA ARG A 97 14.27 -11.16 -31.01
C ARG A 97 13.97 -11.25 -32.51
N ALA A 98 13.03 -12.11 -32.87
CA ALA A 98 12.59 -12.26 -34.27
C ALA A 98 11.65 -11.17 -34.78
N GLY A 99 11.16 -10.26 -33.87
CA GLY A 99 10.20 -9.22 -34.24
C GLY A 99 8.77 -9.72 -34.47
N GLU A 100 8.43 -10.93 -34.01
CA GLU A 100 7.14 -11.61 -34.18
C GLU A 100 6.05 -11.07 -33.26
N LYS A 101 5.73 -9.77 -33.41
CA LYS A 101 4.83 -9.02 -32.52
C LYS A 101 3.47 -9.70 -32.31
N GLU A 102 2.76 -10.03 -33.41
CA GLU A 102 1.40 -10.57 -33.31
C GLU A 102 1.37 -11.96 -32.67
N LYS A 103 2.39 -12.78 -32.91
CA LYS A 103 2.52 -14.09 -32.28
C LYS A 103 2.76 -13.94 -30.78
N LEU A 104 3.68 -13.05 -30.36
CA LEU A 104 3.98 -12.81 -28.96
C LEU A 104 2.77 -12.26 -28.23
N LEU A 105 2.15 -11.18 -28.70
CA LEU A 105 0.99 -10.59 -28.08
C LEU A 105 -0.22 -11.55 -28.03
N GLY A 106 -0.33 -12.42 -29.06
CA GLY A 106 -1.34 -13.48 -29.12
C GLY A 106 -1.25 -14.47 -27.96
N LEU A 107 -0.05 -14.72 -27.41
CA LEU A 107 0.13 -15.60 -26.25
C LEU A 107 -0.58 -15.09 -24.98
N PHE A 108 -0.80 -13.78 -24.88
CA PHE A 108 -1.33 -13.11 -23.68
C PHE A 108 -2.76 -12.59 -23.87
N ARG A 109 -3.45 -12.98 -24.93
CA ARG A 109 -4.85 -12.62 -25.15
C ARG A 109 -5.74 -13.45 -24.21
N ASN A 110 -6.67 -12.77 -23.57
CA ASN A 110 -7.71 -13.38 -22.78
C ASN A 110 -9.07 -12.95 -23.34
N GLU A 111 -9.79 -13.90 -23.94
CA GLU A 111 -11.09 -13.65 -24.60
C GLU A 111 -12.22 -13.77 -23.59
N ALA A 112 -12.97 -12.69 -23.43
CA ALA A 112 -14.19 -12.69 -22.61
C ALA A 112 -15.41 -13.14 -23.43
N PRO A 113 -16.42 -13.75 -22.80
CA PRO A 113 -17.74 -13.90 -23.41
C PRO A 113 -18.26 -12.55 -23.92
N ALA A 114 -18.90 -12.55 -25.10
CA ALA A 114 -19.30 -11.32 -25.81
C ALA A 114 -20.21 -10.38 -24.95
N ASN A 115 -21.01 -10.93 -24.04
CA ASN A 115 -21.90 -10.18 -23.16
C ASN A 115 -21.21 -9.56 -21.93
N TRP A 116 -19.92 -9.82 -21.67
CA TRP A 116 -19.23 -9.37 -20.45
C TRP A 116 -18.69 -7.94 -20.55
N GLY A 117 -18.74 -7.32 -21.72
CA GLY A 117 -18.35 -5.93 -21.88
C GLY A 117 -16.88 -5.63 -21.51
N GLY A 118 -15.97 -6.58 -21.81
CA GLY A 118 -14.56 -6.42 -21.49
C GLY A 118 -13.84 -7.74 -21.26
N ARG A 119 -12.73 -7.69 -20.52
CA ARG A 119 -11.88 -8.86 -20.26
C ARG A 119 -12.54 -9.86 -19.32
N TYR A 120 -12.23 -11.13 -19.50
CA TYR A 120 -12.69 -12.24 -18.66
C TYR A 120 -11.80 -12.36 -17.41
N ASN A 121 -11.95 -11.41 -16.49
CA ASN A 121 -11.10 -11.31 -15.30
C ASN A 121 -11.95 -11.32 -14.02
N PRO A 122 -11.41 -11.84 -12.91
CA PRO A 122 -11.97 -11.61 -11.58
C PRO A 122 -12.08 -10.13 -11.25
N TYR A 123 -13.05 -9.79 -10.39
CA TYR A 123 -13.27 -8.42 -9.93
C TYR A 123 -13.61 -8.39 -8.45
N MET A 124 -13.06 -7.45 -7.71
CA MET A 124 -13.65 -7.06 -6.43
C MET A 124 -14.99 -6.36 -6.68
N LEU A 125 -15.98 -6.71 -5.86
CA LEU A 125 -17.36 -6.27 -6.03
C LEU A 125 -17.72 -5.16 -5.04
N PRO A 126 -18.45 -4.12 -5.47
CA PRO A 126 -19.07 -3.16 -4.57
C PRO A 126 -20.17 -3.85 -3.77
N LEU A 127 -20.36 -3.50 -2.50
CA LEU A 127 -21.43 -4.09 -1.67
C LEU A 127 -22.70 -3.21 -1.69
N GLY A 128 -22.59 -1.96 -1.23
CA GLY A 128 -23.75 -1.05 -1.17
C GLY A 128 -23.57 0.02 -0.09
N ARG A 129 -24.67 0.64 0.29
CA ARG A 129 -24.69 1.69 1.33
C ARG A 129 -25.91 1.59 2.24
N VAL A 130 -25.80 2.22 3.40
CA VAL A 130 -26.95 2.60 4.24
C VAL A 130 -27.12 4.11 4.14
N VAL A 131 -28.30 4.55 3.76
CA VAL A 131 -28.69 5.97 3.75
C VAL A 131 -29.52 6.25 4.99
N VAL A 132 -29.13 7.23 5.78
CA VAL A 132 -29.83 7.62 7.00
C VAL A 132 -30.42 9.02 6.79
N LYS A 133 -31.74 9.11 6.71
CA LYS A 133 -32.46 10.37 6.66
C LYS A 133 -32.62 10.90 8.06
N LEU A 134 -32.18 12.15 8.29
CA LEU A 134 -32.34 12.85 9.56
C LEU A 134 -33.67 13.64 9.56
N GLY A 135 -34.39 13.58 10.67
CA GLY A 135 -35.65 14.30 10.86
C GLY A 135 -35.47 15.52 11.78
N GLY A 136 -36.59 16.25 11.96
CA GLY A 136 -36.61 17.39 12.88
C GLY A 136 -35.80 18.61 12.43
N GLY A 137 -35.48 18.72 11.13
CA GLY A 137 -34.68 19.82 10.59
C GLY A 137 -33.18 19.70 10.89
N ALA A 138 -32.72 18.53 11.33
CA ALA A 138 -31.29 18.28 11.59
C ALA A 138 -30.47 18.37 10.28
N THR A 139 -29.43 19.18 10.29
CA THR A 139 -28.55 19.43 9.13
C THR A 139 -27.11 19.21 9.53
N LEU A 140 -26.40 18.38 8.78
CA LEU A 140 -24.98 18.10 8.95
C LEU A 140 -24.13 19.32 8.54
N THR A 141 -23.13 19.65 9.32
CA THR A 141 -22.24 20.81 9.07
C THR A 141 -20.78 20.39 8.91
N ARG A 142 -20.27 19.57 9.78
CA ARG A 142 -18.89 19.07 9.74
C ARG A 142 -18.78 17.70 10.44
N GLY A 143 -17.68 17.00 10.20
CA GLY A 143 -17.31 15.78 10.90
C GLY A 143 -15.89 15.86 11.42
N THR A 144 -15.57 15.06 12.44
CA THR A 144 -14.22 14.85 12.93
C THR A 144 -13.96 13.36 13.17
N LEU A 145 -12.69 12.96 13.04
CA LEU A 145 -12.21 11.64 13.42
C LEU A 145 -10.92 11.79 14.23
N ASN A 146 -10.88 11.12 15.38
CA ASN A 146 -9.68 11.04 16.20
C ASN A 146 -8.91 9.74 15.84
N PRO A 147 -7.73 9.82 15.20
CA PRO A 147 -6.97 8.65 14.76
C PRO A 147 -6.42 7.83 15.95
N PHE A 148 -6.31 8.42 17.15
CA PHE A 148 -5.78 7.75 18.35
C PHE A 148 -6.83 6.95 19.13
N THR A 149 -8.10 7.20 18.88
CA THR A 149 -9.22 6.48 19.51
C THR A 149 -10.09 5.74 18.50
N GLY A 150 -9.98 6.09 17.21
CA GLY A 150 -10.85 5.60 16.14
C GLY A 150 -12.30 6.05 16.27
N LEU A 151 -12.57 7.10 17.04
CA LEU A 151 -13.90 7.67 17.25
C LEU A 151 -14.15 8.85 16.32
N GLY A 152 -15.35 8.92 15.78
CA GLY A 152 -15.79 10.04 14.96
C GLY A 152 -16.97 10.79 15.56
N LYS A 153 -17.15 12.03 15.12
CA LYS A 153 -18.30 12.87 15.46
C LYS A 153 -18.79 13.60 14.22
N LEU A 154 -20.10 13.68 14.05
CA LEU A 154 -20.74 14.54 13.08
C LEU A 154 -21.48 15.64 13.82
N PHE A 155 -21.29 16.88 13.41
CA PHE A 155 -21.90 18.05 14.05
C PHE A 155 -23.10 18.49 13.24
N LEU A 156 -24.19 18.77 13.97
CA LEU A 156 -25.42 19.32 13.42
C LEU A 156 -25.44 20.85 13.57
N ALA A 157 -26.25 21.51 12.74
CA ALA A 157 -26.38 22.97 12.75
C ALA A 157 -26.88 23.54 14.10
N ASP A 158 -27.60 22.75 14.86
CA ASP A 158 -28.10 23.12 16.22
C ASP A 158 -27.06 22.87 17.34
N GLY A 159 -25.84 22.47 16.97
CA GLY A 159 -24.74 22.18 17.92
C GLY A 159 -24.74 20.78 18.50
N LYS A 160 -25.74 19.96 18.23
CA LYS A 160 -25.77 18.55 18.65
C LYS A 160 -24.77 17.71 17.82
N THR A 161 -24.43 16.52 18.33
CA THR A 161 -23.50 15.62 17.67
C THR A 161 -24.03 14.21 17.53
N ILE A 162 -23.74 13.57 16.38
CA ILE A 162 -23.84 12.12 16.17
C ILE A 162 -22.47 11.52 16.41
N GLU A 163 -22.37 10.52 17.25
CA GLU A 163 -21.12 9.83 17.56
C GLU A 163 -20.98 8.58 16.69
N LEU A 164 -19.74 8.27 16.31
CA LEU A 164 -19.38 7.18 15.40
C LEU A 164 -18.27 6.33 16.01
N ALA A 165 -18.40 5.01 15.94
CA ALA A 165 -17.38 4.06 16.38
C ALA A 165 -17.39 2.81 15.52
N MET A 166 -16.21 2.18 15.36
CA MET A 166 -16.06 0.88 14.71
C MET A 166 -15.17 -0.03 15.54
N SER A 167 -15.61 -1.26 15.73
CA SER A 167 -14.85 -2.27 16.48
C SER A 167 -14.33 -3.37 15.56
N LYS A 168 -13.02 -3.64 15.65
CA LYS A 168 -12.39 -4.80 15.03
C LYS A 168 -12.78 -6.12 15.70
N LYS A 169 -13.07 -6.11 16.99
CA LYS A 169 -13.46 -7.30 17.78
C LYS A 169 -14.88 -7.72 17.47
N SER A 170 -15.83 -6.78 17.56
CA SER A 170 -17.25 -7.04 17.26
C SER A 170 -17.57 -7.02 15.77
N ARG A 171 -16.65 -6.56 14.92
CA ARG A 171 -16.81 -6.35 13.46
C ARG A 171 -18.09 -5.60 13.12
N ALA A 172 -18.31 -4.50 13.83
CA ALA A 172 -19.51 -3.70 13.75
C ALA A 172 -19.17 -2.21 13.73
N PHE A 173 -19.93 -1.46 12.94
CA PHE A 173 -19.93 -0.01 12.92
C PHE A 173 -21.19 0.51 13.63
N ALA A 174 -21.06 1.51 14.47
CA ALA A 174 -22.16 2.06 15.26
C ALA A 174 -22.27 3.57 15.16
N LEU A 175 -23.51 4.05 15.21
CA LEU A 175 -23.88 5.46 15.34
C LEU A 175 -24.70 5.63 16.62
N ARG A 176 -24.49 6.74 17.33
CA ARG A 176 -25.34 7.19 18.45
C ARG A 176 -25.83 8.61 18.16
N PHE A 177 -27.14 8.73 17.98
CA PHE A 177 -27.82 9.98 17.67
C PHE A 177 -28.09 10.79 18.96
N PRO A 178 -28.05 12.13 18.90
CA PRO A 178 -28.40 12.95 20.04
C PRO A 178 -29.90 12.90 20.33
N GLU A 179 -30.28 13.25 21.53
CA GLU A 179 -31.70 13.30 21.95
C GLU A 179 -32.50 14.28 21.09
N GLY A 180 -33.73 13.86 20.71
CA GLY A 180 -34.65 14.64 19.90
C GLY A 180 -34.35 14.66 18.39
N VAL A 181 -33.33 13.97 17.90
CA VAL A 181 -33.08 13.79 16.49
C VAL A 181 -33.69 12.46 16.01
N ALA A 182 -34.72 12.54 15.17
CA ALA A 182 -35.27 11.38 14.51
C ALA A 182 -34.36 10.94 13.37
N TYR A 183 -34.31 9.64 13.06
CA TYR A 183 -33.50 9.11 11.97
C TYR A 183 -34.15 7.86 11.36
N ALA A 184 -33.96 7.68 10.07
CA ALA A 184 -34.54 6.57 9.31
C ALA A 184 -33.50 5.97 8.36
N PRO A 185 -32.90 4.80 8.73
CA PRO A 185 -31.99 4.10 7.84
C PRO A 185 -32.72 3.38 6.69
N ARG A 186 -32.06 3.33 5.53
CA ARG A 186 -32.52 2.58 4.35
C ARG A 186 -31.30 1.91 3.68
N SER A 187 -31.48 0.68 3.29
CA SER A 187 -30.46 -0.08 2.55
C SER A 187 -30.49 0.22 1.07
N VAL A 188 -29.32 0.40 0.46
CA VAL A 188 -29.16 0.60 -0.98
C VAL A 188 -28.03 -0.33 -1.45
N PRO A 189 -28.37 -1.53 -1.92
CA PRO A 189 -27.35 -2.43 -2.47
C PRO A 189 -26.75 -1.86 -3.76
N ALA A 190 -25.53 -2.23 -4.10
CA ALA A 190 -24.88 -1.83 -5.35
C ALA A 190 -25.70 -2.23 -6.60
N THR A 191 -26.55 -3.22 -6.47
CA THR A 191 -27.50 -3.63 -7.54
C THR A 191 -28.65 -2.65 -7.78
N GLU A 192 -28.78 -1.59 -6.98
CA GLU A 192 -29.69 -0.47 -7.23
C GLU A 192 -28.99 0.73 -7.87
N SER A 193 -27.67 0.68 -8.07
CA SER A 193 -26.91 1.74 -8.73
C SER A 193 -26.72 1.49 -10.23
N GLY A 194 -26.22 2.51 -10.95
CA GLY A 194 -25.96 2.41 -12.40
C GLY A 194 -24.96 1.31 -12.77
N VAL A 195 -24.10 0.88 -11.86
CA VAL A 195 -23.15 -0.21 -12.11
C VAL A 195 -23.85 -1.56 -12.38
N TYR A 196 -25.04 -1.76 -11.82
CA TYR A 196 -25.79 -2.99 -12.04
C TYR A 196 -26.15 -3.19 -13.50
N GLU A 197 -26.84 -2.25 -14.12
CA GLU A 197 -27.29 -2.38 -15.52
C GLU A 197 -26.12 -2.42 -16.50
N GLN A 198 -25.06 -1.64 -16.22
CA GLN A 198 -23.93 -1.49 -17.15
C GLN A 198 -22.91 -2.63 -17.05
N ARG A 199 -22.70 -3.19 -15.86
CA ARG A 199 -21.55 -4.07 -15.60
C ARG A 199 -21.91 -5.40 -14.92
N LEU A 200 -22.83 -5.40 -13.95
CA LEU A 200 -23.12 -6.60 -13.15
C LEU A 200 -24.18 -7.49 -13.83
N LYS A 201 -25.26 -6.93 -14.29
CA LYS A 201 -26.31 -7.67 -14.98
C LYS A 201 -25.85 -8.39 -16.25
N PRO A 202 -25.02 -7.79 -17.14
CA PRO A 202 -24.44 -8.52 -18.28
C PRO A 202 -23.55 -9.70 -17.87
N ARG A 203 -23.00 -9.67 -16.65
CA ARG A 203 -22.21 -10.76 -16.07
C ARG A 203 -23.06 -11.80 -15.32
N GLY A 204 -24.39 -11.72 -15.40
CA GLY A 204 -25.32 -12.67 -14.81
C GLY A 204 -25.54 -12.51 -13.31
N PHE A 205 -25.28 -11.32 -12.75
CA PHE A 205 -25.65 -11.04 -11.37
C PHE A 205 -27.15 -10.74 -11.25
N GLU A 206 -27.80 -11.33 -10.25
CA GLU A 206 -29.16 -10.98 -9.86
C GLU A 206 -29.17 -9.77 -8.93
N LYS A 207 -30.32 -9.11 -8.78
CA LYS A 207 -30.48 -8.04 -7.80
C LYS A 207 -30.44 -8.60 -6.39
N ALA A 208 -29.86 -7.82 -5.47
CA ALA A 208 -29.91 -8.13 -4.05
C ALA A 208 -31.35 -8.07 -3.53
N VAL A 209 -31.66 -8.92 -2.54
CA VAL A 209 -32.97 -8.93 -1.87
C VAL A 209 -32.90 -8.03 -0.64
N VAL A 210 -33.65 -6.93 -0.67
CA VAL A 210 -33.77 -5.97 0.44
C VAL A 210 -34.91 -6.40 1.37
N PHE A 211 -34.72 -6.25 2.68
CA PHE A 211 -35.69 -6.62 3.72
C PHE A 211 -35.93 -5.49 4.75
N ASP A 212 -35.68 -4.25 4.37
CA ASP A 212 -35.97 -3.09 5.22
C ASP A 212 -37.44 -3.07 5.66
N GLY A 213 -37.66 -2.85 6.97
CA GLY A 213 -39.01 -2.73 7.53
C GLY A 213 -39.79 -4.04 7.73
N LYS A 214 -39.25 -5.20 7.35
CA LYS A 214 -39.86 -6.51 7.65
C LYS A 214 -39.92 -6.80 9.15
N VAL A 215 -38.93 -6.28 9.88
CA VAL A 215 -38.89 -6.28 11.35
C VAL A 215 -38.69 -4.84 11.81
N PRO A 216 -39.51 -4.34 12.77
CA PRO A 216 -39.38 -2.98 13.28
C PRO A 216 -37.94 -2.66 13.75
N GLY A 217 -37.41 -1.52 13.33
CA GLY A 217 -36.07 -1.08 13.69
C GLY A 217 -34.91 -1.88 13.09
N ARG A 218 -35.17 -2.68 12.08
CA ARG A 218 -34.14 -3.49 11.39
C ARG A 218 -34.32 -3.46 9.87
N GLY A 219 -33.19 -3.65 9.18
CA GLY A 219 -33.16 -3.78 7.74
C GLY A 219 -31.82 -4.30 7.25
N GLY A 220 -31.70 -4.35 5.94
CA GLY A 220 -30.52 -4.84 5.27
C GLY A 220 -30.84 -5.44 3.91
N PHE A 221 -29.85 -6.09 3.33
CA PHE A 221 -30.01 -6.87 2.11
C PHE A 221 -29.09 -8.09 2.10
N ARG A 222 -29.47 -9.06 1.29
CA ARG A 222 -28.65 -10.21 0.92
C ARG A 222 -28.45 -10.22 -0.58
N TRP A 223 -27.24 -10.48 -1.01
CA TRP A 223 -26.86 -10.57 -2.40
C TRP A 223 -26.25 -11.92 -2.73
N LYS A 224 -26.93 -12.71 -3.54
CA LYS A 224 -26.44 -13.97 -4.08
C LYS A 224 -25.44 -13.69 -5.19
N LEU A 225 -24.25 -14.28 -5.11
CA LEU A 225 -23.22 -14.17 -6.12
C LEU A 225 -23.22 -15.40 -7.03
N PRO A 226 -22.93 -15.26 -8.34
CA PRO A 226 -23.04 -16.36 -9.29
C PRO A 226 -22.11 -17.55 -9.05
N ALA A 227 -20.93 -17.31 -8.49
CA ALA A 227 -19.90 -18.34 -8.29
C ALA A 227 -19.26 -18.32 -6.89
N ASP A 228 -19.66 -17.38 -6.06
CA ASP A 228 -19.09 -17.12 -4.76
C ASP A 228 -20.14 -17.17 -3.66
N GLU A 229 -19.70 -17.26 -2.40
CA GLU A 229 -20.61 -17.19 -1.26
C GLU A 229 -21.41 -15.88 -1.27
N PRO A 230 -22.71 -15.93 -0.90
CA PRO A 230 -23.53 -14.73 -0.77
C PRO A 230 -22.88 -13.70 0.17
N ALA A 231 -23.15 -12.43 -0.09
CA ALA A 231 -22.81 -11.33 0.81
C ALA A 231 -24.06 -10.72 1.41
N TRP A 232 -23.93 -10.12 2.58
CA TRP A 232 -25.02 -9.44 3.23
C TRP A 232 -24.56 -8.20 4.00
N LEU A 233 -25.48 -7.25 4.14
CA LEU A 233 -25.39 -6.09 5.01
C LEU A 233 -26.66 -6.03 5.85
N THR A 234 -26.53 -5.81 7.16
CA THR A 234 -27.64 -5.60 8.08
C THR A 234 -27.43 -4.37 8.93
N TRP A 235 -28.53 -3.74 9.31
CA TRP A 235 -28.55 -2.72 10.33
C TRP A 235 -29.66 -2.96 11.35
N GLY A 236 -29.44 -2.56 12.59
CA GLY A 236 -30.41 -2.64 13.66
C GLY A 236 -30.35 -1.41 14.55
N CYS A 237 -31.52 -0.82 14.83
CA CYS A 237 -31.66 0.38 15.63
C CYS A 237 -32.41 0.09 16.94
N LYS A 238 -31.89 0.65 18.02
CA LYS A 238 -32.53 0.58 19.36
C LYS A 238 -32.38 1.93 20.06
N GLY A 239 -33.51 2.61 20.26
CA GLY A 239 -33.49 3.95 20.88
C GLY A 239 -32.71 4.94 20.00
N ARG A 240 -31.61 5.46 20.50
CA ARG A 240 -30.73 6.41 19.80
C ARG A 240 -29.57 5.77 19.07
N GLU A 241 -29.47 4.46 19.05
CA GLU A 241 -28.32 3.74 18.49
C GLU A 241 -28.71 2.99 17.22
N CYS A 242 -27.82 2.98 16.25
CA CYS A 242 -27.90 2.17 15.04
C CYS A 242 -26.56 1.46 14.81
N VAL A 243 -26.61 0.14 14.64
CA VAL A 243 -25.42 -0.68 14.41
C VAL A 243 -25.53 -1.32 13.03
N VAL A 244 -24.42 -1.25 12.26
CA VAL A 244 -24.30 -1.81 10.90
C VAL A 244 -23.27 -2.93 10.93
N MET A 245 -23.60 -4.07 10.31
CA MET A 245 -22.73 -5.24 10.16
C MET A 245 -22.79 -5.79 8.75
N THR A 246 -21.74 -6.48 8.35
CA THR A 246 -21.66 -7.19 7.07
C THR A 246 -21.12 -8.60 7.26
N GLY A 247 -21.36 -9.46 6.29
CA GLY A 247 -20.79 -10.80 6.29
C GLY A 247 -20.93 -11.54 4.98
N ARG A 248 -20.41 -12.76 4.98
CA ARG A 248 -20.47 -13.73 3.88
C ARG A 248 -21.18 -14.99 4.35
N GLY A 249 -21.67 -15.80 3.40
CA GLY A 249 -22.30 -17.10 3.66
C GLY A 249 -23.83 -17.08 3.72
N GLU A 250 -24.40 -18.28 3.97
CA GLU A 250 -25.85 -18.56 3.88
C GLU A 250 -26.65 -18.19 5.14
N VAL A 251 -26.01 -17.65 6.16
CA VAL A 251 -26.74 -17.28 7.40
C VAL A 251 -27.77 -16.22 7.04
N GLY A 252 -29.03 -16.46 7.40
CA GLY A 252 -30.13 -15.53 7.14
C GLY A 252 -29.80 -14.14 7.70
N ALA A 253 -29.52 -13.19 6.83
CA ALA A 253 -29.13 -11.83 7.20
C ALA A 253 -30.23 -11.16 8.06
N GLU A 254 -31.50 -11.50 7.82
CA GLU A 254 -32.65 -11.08 8.62
C GLU A 254 -32.58 -11.56 10.08
N CYS A 255 -31.80 -12.62 10.37
CA CYS A 255 -31.60 -13.17 11.71
C CYS A 255 -30.38 -12.56 12.43
N GLN A 256 -29.47 -11.87 11.72
CA GLN A 256 -28.30 -11.25 12.31
C GLN A 256 -28.72 -9.98 13.05
N THR A 257 -28.89 -10.10 14.35
CA THR A 257 -29.09 -8.93 15.22
C THR A 257 -27.75 -8.50 15.76
N PRO A 258 -27.37 -7.23 15.60
CA PRO A 258 -26.20 -6.70 16.31
C PRO A 258 -26.36 -6.94 17.81
N ARG A 259 -25.45 -7.71 18.42
CA ARG A 259 -25.49 -7.99 19.86
C ARG A 259 -24.81 -6.89 20.67
N ALA A 260 -23.85 -6.21 20.06
CA ALA A 260 -23.12 -5.11 20.66
C ALA A 260 -23.94 -3.81 20.61
N ASN A 261 -23.91 -3.01 21.65
CA ASN A 261 -24.41 -1.65 21.70
C ASN A 261 -23.30 -0.65 21.37
N PHE A 262 -23.63 0.63 21.23
CA PHE A 262 -22.64 1.66 20.92
C PHE A 262 -21.51 1.73 21.95
N GLY A 263 -21.82 1.66 23.25
CA GLY A 263 -20.83 1.75 24.32
C GLY A 263 -19.80 0.61 24.31
N ASP A 264 -20.23 -0.60 23.97
CA ASP A 264 -19.31 -1.74 23.80
C ASP A 264 -18.37 -1.50 22.60
N ILE A 265 -18.91 -1.07 21.46
CA ILE A 265 -18.15 -0.80 20.23
C ILE A 265 -17.16 0.36 20.44
N GLU A 266 -17.59 1.43 21.09
CA GLU A 266 -16.76 2.57 21.48
C GLU A 266 -15.57 2.13 22.35
N SER A 267 -15.86 1.38 23.43
CA SER A 267 -14.84 0.89 24.36
C SER A 267 -13.84 -0.04 23.68
N GLU A 268 -14.30 -0.92 22.79
CA GLU A 268 -13.46 -1.83 22.00
C GLU A 268 -12.58 -1.06 21.00
N SER A 269 -13.11 -0.01 20.35
CA SER A 269 -12.35 0.88 19.47
C SER A 269 -11.23 1.57 20.22
N VAL A 270 -11.54 2.27 21.30
CA VAL A 270 -10.54 2.97 22.13
C VAL A 270 -9.46 2.02 22.62
N ALA A 271 -9.84 0.84 23.12
CA ALA A 271 -8.88 -0.14 23.61
C ALA A 271 -7.97 -0.68 22.49
N HIS A 272 -8.51 -0.88 21.28
CA HIS A 272 -7.73 -1.30 20.13
C HIS A 272 -6.70 -0.24 19.73
N TRP A 273 -7.13 1.01 19.51
CA TRP A 273 -6.25 2.07 19.04
C TRP A 273 -5.22 2.47 20.08
N LYS A 274 -5.57 2.42 21.37
CA LYS A 274 -4.60 2.63 22.45
C LYS A 274 -3.43 1.61 22.37
N ARG A 275 -3.72 0.33 22.13
CA ARG A 275 -2.68 -0.70 21.94
C ARG A 275 -1.91 -0.47 20.65
N PHE A 276 -2.60 -0.23 19.52
CA PHE A 276 -1.97 0.01 18.23
C PHE A 276 -0.90 1.11 18.32
N TRP A 277 -1.25 2.25 18.90
CA TRP A 277 -0.32 3.37 19.07
C TRP A 277 0.75 3.14 20.14
N ALA A 278 0.49 2.34 21.14
CA ALA A 278 1.49 1.98 22.17
C ALA A 278 2.57 1.03 21.59
N ASP A 279 2.16 0.12 20.71
CA ASP A 279 3.05 -0.87 20.09
C ASP A 279 3.83 -0.31 18.90
N GLY A 280 3.36 0.77 18.28
CA GLY A 280 3.88 1.33 17.03
C GLY A 280 4.82 2.52 17.21
N ALA A 281 5.44 2.91 16.08
CA ALA A 281 6.22 4.12 15.99
C ALA A 281 5.35 5.38 16.08
N ARG A 282 5.93 6.45 16.63
CA ARG A 282 5.36 7.80 16.65
C ARG A 282 6.38 8.79 16.12
N VAL A 283 5.92 9.86 15.53
CA VAL A 283 6.76 10.99 15.11
C VAL A 283 6.18 12.31 15.60
N ARG A 284 7.06 13.28 15.82
CA ARG A 284 6.66 14.67 16.01
C ARG A 284 7.50 15.54 15.10
N VAL A 285 6.81 16.23 14.21
CA VAL A 285 7.41 17.13 13.23
C VAL A 285 6.75 18.52 13.35
N PRO A 286 7.51 19.60 13.12
CA PRO A 286 6.94 20.96 13.22
C PRO A 286 6.03 21.32 12.05
N ASP A 287 6.00 20.51 10.99
CA ASP A 287 5.14 20.69 9.84
C ASP A 287 3.77 20.03 10.10
N PRO A 288 2.67 20.81 10.23
CA PRO A 288 1.36 20.26 10.57
C PRO A 288 0.77 19.38 9.46
N VAL A 289 1.17 19.61 8.19
CA VAL A 289 0.75 18.77 7.07
C VAL A 289 1.37 17.39 7.20
N LEU A 290 2.69 17.31 7.42
CA LEU A 290 3.38 16.04 7.57
C LEU A 290 2.98 15.32 8.87
N GLN A 291 2.69 16.05 9.95
CA GLN A 291 2.14 15.44 11.17
C GLN A 291 0.80 14.75 10.88
N ARG A 292 -0.13 15.43 10.20
CA ARG A 292 -1.41 14.84 9.78
C ARG A 292 -1.22 13.67 8.80
N VAL A 293 -0.32 13.79 7.83
CA VAL A 293 0.03 12.71 6.89
C VAL A 293 0.45 11.46 7.64
N PHE A 294 1.27 11.61 8.67
CA PHE A 294 1.69 10.47 9.48
C PHE A 294 0.56 9.93 10.35
N ASP A 295 -0.08 10.76 11.18
CA ASP A 295 -1.07 10.32 12.16
C ASP A 295 -2.29 9.70 11.48
N TYR A 296 -2.87 10.38 10.50
CA TYR A 296 -4.03 9.88 9.77
C TYR A 296 -3.67 8.71 8.83
N GLY A 297 -2.51 8.77 8.18
CA GLY A 297 -2.05 7.69 7.32
C GLY A 297 -1.76 6.40 8.09
N MET A 298 -1.15 6.49 9.28
CA MET A 298 -0.93 5.33 10.17
C MET A 298 -2.24 4.78 10.72
N TYR A 299 -3.20 5.64 11.06
CA TYR A 299 -4.56 5.21 11.38
C TYR A 299 -5.20 4.45 10.21
N ARG A 300 -5.14 5.01 8.98
CA ARG A 300 -5.69 4.36 7.79
C ARG A 300 -5.02 3.00 7.53
N PHE A 301 -3.69 2.91 7.68
CA PHE A 301 -2.97 1.64 7.62
C PHE A 301 -3.50 0.64 8.65
N GLY A 302 -3.56 1.03 9.93
CA GLY A 302 -4.09 0.19 11.00
C GLY A 302 -5.57 -0.17 10.80
N ALA A 303 -6.39 0.73 10.21
CA ALA A 303 -7.79 0.46 9.92
C ALA A 303 -7.96 -0.59 8.80
N MET A 304 -7.24 -0.45 7.67
CA MET A 304 -7.39 -1.35 6.53
C MET A 304 -6.75 -2.72 6.74
N THR A 305 -5.83 -2.88 7.70
CA THR A 305 -5.14 -4.12 7.98
C THR A 305 -5.53 -4.68 9.35
N ASP A 306 -5.55 -5.99 9.48
CA ASP A 306 -5.82 -6.67 10.76
C ASP A 306 -5.09 -8.02 10.76
N PRO A 307 -4.34 -8.38 11.82
CA PRO A 307 -3.67 -9.69 11.91
C PRO A 307 -4.61 -10.89 11.79
N ALA A 308 -5.91 -10.70 12.10
CA ALA A 308 -6.97 -11.71 11.96
C ALA A 308 -7.92 -11.44 10.78
N GLY A 309 -7.59 -10.46 9.92
CA GLY A 309 -8.37 -10.07 8.76
C GLY A 309 -7.91 -10.74 7.47
N VAL A 310 -8.28 -10.10 6.36
CA VAL A 310 -7.83 -10.47 5.00
C VAL A 310 -6.85 -9.43 4.49
N PRO A 311 -5.96 -9.79 3.55
CA PRO A 311 -5.06 -8.80 2.97
C PRO A 311 -5.81 -7.67 2.27
N ALA A 312 -5.35 -6.46 2.47
CA ALA A 312 -5.87 -5.29 1.77
C ALA A 312 -5.25 -5.18 0.36
N GLY A 313 -6.10 -4.94 -0.64
CA GLY A 313 -5.69 -4.54 -1.98
C GLY A 313 -5.53 -3.01 -2.09
N LEU A 314 -5.50 -2.48 -3.31
CA LEU A 314 -5.20 -1.07 -3.61
C LEU A 314 -6.12 -0.06 -2.91
N GLN A 315 -7.41 -0.35 -2.77
CA GLN A 315 -8.40 0.51 -2.13
C GLN A 315 -8.63 0.16 -0.65
N GLY A 316 -7.95 -0.90 -0.17
CA GLY A 316 -8.33 -1.49 1.11
C GLY A 316 -9.78 -2.00 1.07
N PRO A 317 -10.53 -1.93 2.18
CA PRO A 317 -11.94 -2.31 2.23
C PRO A 317 -12.90 -1.18 1.79
N TRP A 318 -12.38 -0.01 1.37
CA TRP A 318 -13.19 1.17 1.02
C TRP A 318 -13.50 1.22 -0.47
N LEU A 319 -14.47 0.40 -0.88
CA LEU A 319 -14.92 0.31 -2.26
C LEU A 319 -16.12 1.23 -2.49
N GLU A 320 -16.14 1.93 -3.63
CA GLU A 320 -17.32 2.68 -4.07
C GLU A 320 -18.45 1.71 -4.42
N ASP A 321 -19.69 2.10 -4.18
CA ASP A 321 -20.87 1.25 -4.40
C ASP A 321 -21.61 1.53 -5.70
N ASP A 322 -21.15 2.50 -6.50
CA ASP A 322 -21.78 2.91 -7.75
C ASP A 322 -20.96 2.60 -9.02
N ARG A 323 -19.80 1.99 -8.87
CA ARG A 323 -18.95 1.53 -9.98
C ARG A 323 -18.11 0.30 -9.61
N LEU A 324 -17.61 -0.42 -10.62
CA LEU A 324 -16.60 -1.43 -10.39
C LEU A 324 -15.25 -0.78 -10.07
N VAL A 325 -14.50 -1.45 -9.23
CA VAL A 325 -13.17 -1.02 -8.79
C VAL A 325 -12.22 -0.95 -9.97
N PRO A 326 -11.44 0.13 -10.14
CA PRO A 326 -10.36 0.19 -11.13
C PRO A 326 -9.35 -0.93 -10.94
N TRP A 327 -8.73 -1.34 -12.04
CA TRP A 327 -7.76 -2.46 -12.08
C TRP A 327 -8.30 -3.76 -11.45
N ASN A 328 -9.61 -3.95 -11.50
CA ASN A 328 -10.31 -5.11 -10.94
C ASN A 328 -10.21 -5.24 -9.41
N GLY A 329 -9.61 -4.29 -8.70
CA GLY A 329 -9.26 -4.40 -7.29
C GLY A 329 -8.15 -5.41 -7.02
N ASP A 330 -7.25 -5.63 -7.99
CA ASP A 330 -6.19 -6.62 -7.95
C ASP A 330 -5.15 -6.40 -6.85
N TYR A 331 -4.43 -7.45 -6.53
CA TYR A 331 -3.17 -7.35 -5.81
C TYR A 331 -2.06 -7.06 -6.82
N HIS A 332 -1.66 -5.78 -6.87
CA HIS A 332 -0.70 -5.27 -7.83
C HIS A 332 0.69 -5.23 -7.20
N PHE A 333 1.57 -6.16 -7.61
CA PHE A 333 2.86 -6.42 -6.95
C PHE A 333 4.06 -5.73 -7.58
N ASN A 334 3.89 -4.86 -8.55
CA ASN A 334 5.03 -4.14 -9.12
C ASN A 334 5.48 -2.94 -8.26
N ILE A 335 4.65 -2.52 -7.27
CA ILE A 335 4.93 -1.56 -6.20
C ILE A 335 3.76 -1.42 -5.20
N ASN A 336 2.51 -1.43 -5.67
CA ASN A 336 1.36 -0.91 -4.93
C ASN A 336 1.06 -1.69 -3.64
N VAL A 337 1.02 -3.03 -3.69
CA VAL A 337 0.85 -3.86 -2.49
C VAL A 337 2.00 -3.64 -1.51
N GLN A 338 3.24 -3.53 -2.02
CA GLN A 338 4.40 -3.28 -1.19
C GLN A 338 4.30 -1.94 -0.46
N GLU A 339 3.85 -0.89 -1.13
CA GLU A 339 3.64 0.42 -0.50
C GLU A 339 2.51 0.37 0.53
N CYS A 340 1.39 -0.31 0.24
CA CYS A 340 0.30 -0.49 1.21
C CYS A 340 0.76 -1.11 2.53
N TYR A 341 1.78 -1.97 2.50
CA TYR A 341 2.29 -2.68 3.67
C TYR A 341 3.61 -2.14 4.23
N SER A 342 4.24 -1.18 3.56
CA SER A 342 5.54 -0.63 3.97
C SER A 342 5.55 0.00 5.37
N PRO A 343 4.46 0.65 5.88
CA PRO A 343 4.45 1.22 7.23
C PRO A 343 4.68 0.18 8.33
N ALA A 344 4.33 -1.10 8.08
CA ALA A 344 4.45 -2.16 9.08
C ALA A 344 5.88 -2.39 9.57
N PHE A 345 6.89 -2.11 8.74
CA PHE A 345 8.29 -2.36 9.09
C PHE A 345 8.79 -1.35 10.12
N ARG A 346 9.10 -0.13 9.72
CA ARG A 346 9.58 0.90 10.66
C ARG A 346 8.52 1.32 11.68
N GLY A 347 7.24 1.21 11.31
CA GLY A 347 6.10 1.41 12.21
C GLY A 347 5.97 0.34 13.29
N GLY A 348 6.62 -0.82 13.14
CA GLY A 348 6.65 -1.87 14.15
C GLY A 348 5.41 -2.75 14.23
N HIS A 349 4.52 -2.70 13.23
CA HIS A 349 3.25 -3.45 13.20
C HIS A 349 3.38 -4.77 12.41
N PHE A 350 4.34 -5.60 12.78
CA PHE A 350 4.72 -6.80 12.01
C PHE A 350 3.60 -7.83 11.83
N ALA A 351 2.74 -7.98 12.85
CA ALA A 351 1.62 -8.91 12.79
C ALA A 351 0.64 -8.59 11.63
N HIS A 352 0.55 -7.33 11.21
CA HIS A 352 -0.30 -6.89 10.11
C HIS A 352 0.17 -7.36 8.72
N LEU A 353 1.42 -7.82 8.59
CA LEU A 353 1.97 -8.42 7.37
C LEU A 353 1.53 -9.89 7.18
N MET A 354 1.19 -10.59 8.27
CA MET A 354 0.99 -12.04 8.25
C MET A 354 -0.18 -12.49 7.36
N PRO A 355 -1.34 -11.82 7.29
CA PRO A 355 -2.39 -12.22 6.35
C PRO A 355 -1.91 -12.21 4.89
N LEU A 356 -1.18 -11.17 4.47
CA LEU A 356 -0.61 -11.07 3.11
C LEU A 356 0.38 -12.22 2.84
N PHE A 357 1.30 -12.47 3.77
CA PHE A 357 2.29 -13.54 3.59
C PHE A 357 1.65 -14.91 3.54
N LYS A 358 0.70 -15.20 4.43
CA LYS A 358 -0.05 -16.47 4.42
C LYS A 358 -0.82 -16.66 3.12
N MET A 359 -1.46 -15.62 2.60
CA MET A 359 -2.16 -15.65 1.32
C MET A 359 -1.20 -16.01 0.18
N ILE A 360 -0.08 -15.30 0.03
CA ILE A 360 0.92 -15.56 -1.02
C ILE A 360 1.49 -16.98 -0.89
N LEU A 361 1.82 -17.42 0.32
CA LEU A 361 2.34 -18.77 0.58
C LEU A 361 1.31 -19.86 0.28
N SER A 362 0.02 -19.59 0.40
CA SER A 362 -1.04 -20.53 0.01
C SER A 362 -1.10 -20.75 -1.51
N TRP A 363 -0.59 -19.83 -2.29
CA TRP A 363 -0.55 -19.92 -3.75
C TRP A 363 0.61 -20.78 -4.30
N ARG A 364 1.49 -21.32 -3.44
CA ARG A 364 2.67 -22.11 -3.88
C ARG A 364 2.37 -23.15 -4.96
N PRO A 365 1.29 -23.98 -4.89
CA PRO A 365 1.00 -24.94 -5.96
C PRO A 365 0.78 -24.25 -7.32
N ARG A 366 0.08 -23.12 -7.35
CA ARG A 366 -0.15 -22.32 -8.56
C ARG A 366 1.14 -21.66 -9.06
N LEU A 367 1.91 -21.05 -8.15
CA LEU A 367 3.16 -20.38 -8.50
C LEU A 367 4.20 -21.37 -9.04
N ARG A 368 4.18 -22.61 -8.57
CA ARG A 368 5.01 -23.71 -9.10
C ARG A 368 4.55 -24.12 -10.51
N ASP A 369 3.25 -24.25 -10.74
CA ASP A 369 2.70 -24.52 -12.07
C ASP A 369 3.02 -23.39 -13.05
N ASN A 370 2.96 -22.14 -12.63
CA ASN A 370 3.40 -20.97 -13.41
C ASN A 370 4.89 -21.08 -13.76
N ALA A 371 5.77 -21.40 -12.81
CA ALA A 371 7.21 -21.53 -13.04
C ALA A 371 7.55 -22.67 -14.00
N ARG A 372 6.85 -23.81 -13.87
CA ARG A 372 6.97 -24.93 -14.81
C ARG A 372 6.63 -24.52 -16.24
N LYS A 373 5.54 -23.78 -16.43
CA LYS A 373 5.12 -23.29 -17.75
C LYS A 373 6.03 -22.19 -18.28
N PHE A 374 6.46 -21.27 -17.40
CA PHE A 374 7.26 -20.10 -17.76
C PHE A 374 8.74 -20.44 -18.01
N CYS A 375 9.35 -21.25 -17.16
CA CYS A 375 10.79 -21.56 -17.23
C CYS A 375 11.12 -23.05 -17.39
N GLY A 376 10.12 -23.95 -17.41
CA GLY A 376 10.34 -25.40 -17.51
C GLY A 376 10.96 -26.03 -16.26
N ILE A 377 10.83 -25.42 -15.07
CA ILE A 377 11.40 -25.88 -13.81
C ILE A 377 10.33 -26.32 -12.83
N GLU A 378 10.61 -27.34 -12.00
CA GLU A 378 9.65 -27.90 -11.04
C GLU A 378 9.76 -27.29 -9.64
N ASP A 379 10.87 -26.64 -9.33
CA ASP A 379 11.23 -26.09 -8.02
C ASP A 379 11.21 -24.54 -7.97
N GLY A 380 10.45 -23.92 -8.87
CA GLY A 380 10.31 -22.47 -8.99
C GLY A 380 8.98 -21.93 -8.50
N TYR A 381 8.93 -20.63 -8.21
CA TYR A 381 7.71 -19.86 -7.92
C TYR A 381 7.66 -18.61 -8.81
N ALA A 382 6.75 -18.57 -9.77
CA ALA A 382 6.53 -17.42 -10.66
C ALA A 382 5.21 -16.72 -10.30
N LEU A 383 5.28 -15.48 -9.83
CA LEU A 383 4.16 -14.62 -9.48
C LEU A 383 4.05 -13.49 -10.52
N PRO A 384 2.98 -13.41 -11.31
CA PRO A 384 2.70 -12.25 -12.15
C PRO A 384 2.35 -11.04 -11.27
N HIS A 385 2.57 -9.83 -11.78
CA HIS A 385 2.42 -8.64 -10.96
C HIS A 385 0.96 -8.26 -10.62
N SER A 386 -0.04 -8.83 -11.31
CA SER A 386 -1.45 -8.52 -11.10
C SER A 386 -2.25 -9.81 -10.93
N VAL A 387 -2.80 -10.05 -9.75
CA VAL A 387 -3.52 -11.28 -9.41
C VAL A 387 -4.74 -11.00 -8.51
N ASP A 388 -5.68 -11.96 -8.46
CA ASP A 388 -6.73 -12.00 -7.43
C ASP A 388 -6.21 -12.61 -6.10
N ASP A 389 -7.08 -12.73 -5.10
CA ASP A 389 -6.77 -13.29 -3.78
C ASP A 389 -6.46 -14.81 -3.78
N ARG A 390 -6.59 -15.47 -4.93
CA ARG A 390 -6.21 -16.87 -5.18
C ARG A 390 -4.89 -16.99 -5.97
N GLY A 391 -4.24 -15.86 -6.29
CA GLY A 391 -3.05 -15.82 -7.13
C GLY A 391 -3.33 -16.10 -8.62
N VAL A 392 -4.57 -15.96 -9.07
CA VAL A 392 -4.93 -16.07 -10.49
C VAL A 392 -4.55 -14.78 -11.20
N CYS A 393 -3.78 -14.89 -12.28
CA CYS A 393 -3.36 -13.74 -13.07
C CYS A 393 -4.57 -13.00 -13.66
N ILE A 394 -4.62 -11.70 -13.46
CA ILE A 394 -5.58 -10.80 -14.11
C ILE A 394 -4.94 -10.33 -15.40
N GLY A 395 -5.17 -11.07 -16.47
CA GLY A 395 -4.46 -10.98 -17.72
C GLY A 395 -4.68 -9.72 -18.55
N GLY A 396 -4.02 -9.69 -19.72
CA GLY A 396 -4.12 -8.66 -20.75
C GLY A 396 -3.03 -7.60 -20.72
N PHE A 397 -2.00 -7.83 -19.92
CA PHE A 397 -0.84 -6.97 -19.75
C PHE A 397 0.41 -7.85 -19.78
N TRP A 398 0.97 -8.08 -20.97
CA TRP A 398 2.00 -9.09 -21.17
C TRP A 398 3.30 -8.77 -20.42
N THR A 399 3.71 -7.49 -20.38
CA THR A 399 4.91 -7.05 -19.66
C THR A 399 4.79 -7.30 -18.17
N GLY A 400 3.62 -7.05 -17.58
CA GLY A 400 3.36 -7.34 -16.18
C GLY A 400 3.25 -8.83 -15.87
N THR A 401 2.82 -9.64 -16.83
CA THR A 401 2.75 -11.10 -16.64
C THR A 401 4.16 -11.71 -16.51
N ILE A 402 5.16 -11.18 -17.23
CA ILE A 402 6.55 -11.65 -17.16
C ILE A 402 7.43 -10.90 -16.17
N ASP A 403 6.86 -9.98 -15.37
CA ASP A 403 7.59 -9.20 -14.37
C ASP A 403 7.91 -10.02 -13.12
N HIS A 404 9.04 -10.73 -13.15
CA HIS A 404 9.45 -11.59 -12.05
C HIS A 404 9.99 -10.84 -10.81
N ALA A 405 10.37 -9.57 -10.96
CA ALA A 405 10.78 -8.75 -9.79
C ALA A 405 9.67 -8.59 -8.76
N SER A 406 8.40 -8.70 -9.16
CA SER A 406 7.25 -8.72 -8.25
C SER A 406 7.36 -9.85 -7.20
N ALA A 407 7.70 -11.06 -7.65
CA ALA A 407 7.92 -12.21 -6.76
C ALA A 407 9.15 -12.01 -5.85
N ALA A 408 10.26 -11.53 -6.43
CA ALA A 408 11.50 -11.28 -5.70
C ALA A 408 11.31 -10.20 -4.62
N TRP A 409 10.56 -9.15 -4.90
CA TRP A 409 10.27 -8.11 -3.93
C TRP A 409 9.45 -8.65 -2.75
N MET A 410 8.44 -9.48 -3.02
CA MET A 410 7.67 -10.10 -1.94
C MET A 410 8.48 -11.12 -1.14
N ALA A 411 9.37 -11.87 -1.78
CA ALA A 411 10.30 -12.78 -1.08
C ALA A 411 11.24 -12.00 -0.14
N SER A 412 11.78 -10.86 -0.61
CA SER A 412 12.60 -9.97 0.20
C SER A 412 11.80 -9.27 1.31
N TYR A 413 10.52 -8.98 1.09
CA TYR A 413 9.61 -8.46 2.13
C TYR A 413 9.39 -9.48 3.26
N MET A 414 9.20 -10.75 2.93
CA MET A 414 9.08 -11.82 3.93
C MET A 414 10.39 -11.98 4.72
N TYR A 415 11.55 -11.92 4.05
CA TYR A 415 12.83 -11.96 4.76
C TYR A 415 13.10 -10.69 5.58
N ARG A 416 12.70 -9.52 5.09
CA ARG A 416 12.74 -8.27 5.85
C ARG A 416 11.92 -8.39 7.14
N TYR A 417 10.71 -8.98 7.08
CA TYR A 417 9.93 -9.30 8.28
C TYR A 417 10.72 -10.17 9.27
N VAL A 418 11.36 -11.24 8.78
CA VAL A 418 12.19 -12.11 9.63
C VAL A 418 13.28 -11.32 10.35
N ARG A 419 13.94 -10.41 9.67
CA ARG A 419 14.97 -9.55 10.27
C ARG A 419 14.40 -8.62 11.34
N TYR A 420 13.30 -7.96 11.06
CA TYR A 420 12.66 -7.00 11.97
C TYR A 420 12.01 -7.69 13.19
N ALA A 421 11.34 -8.80 12.99
CA ALA A 421 10.61 -9.53 14.04
C ALA A 421 11.45 -10.59 14.76
N GLY A 422 12.63 -10.95 14.23
CA GLY A 422 13.46 -12.02 14.76
C GLY A 422 12.89 -13.42 14.57
N ASP A 423 11.91 -13.62 13.64
CA ASP A 423 11.14 -14.85 13.48
C ASP A 423 11.90 -15.89 12.63
N ARG A 424 12.87 -16.56 13.26
CA ARG A 424 13.67 -17.62 12.63
C ARG A 424 12.87 -18.88 12.27
N GLU A 425 11.79 -19.15 13.00
CA GLU A 425 10.96 -20.31 12.72
C GLU A 425 10.18 -20.10 11.41
N PHE A 426 9.62 -18.93 11.20
CA PHE A 426 8.97 -18.58 9.93
C PHE A 426 9.97 -18.58 8.76
N LEU A 427 11.21 -18.13 8.99
CA LEU A 427 12.28 -18.26 8.00
C LEU A 427 12.45 -19.72 7.57
N LYS A 428 12.66 -20.62 8.53
CA LYS A 428 12.96 -22.02 8.30
C LYS A 428 11.80 -22.77 7.65
N THR A 429 10.57 -22.53 8.11
CA THR A 429 9.40 -23.30 7.70
C THR A 429 8.76 -22.81 6.40
N SER A 430 8.98 -21.55 6.01
CA SER A 430 8.21 -20.94 4.94
C SER A 430 9.00 -20.01 4.03
N VAL A 431 9.73 -19.03 4.59
CA VAL A 431 10.29 -17.93 3.80
C VAL A 431 11.47 -18.39 2.97
N TYR A 432 12.35 -19.21 3.53
CA TYR A 432 13.56 -19.67 2.84
C TYR A 432 13.23 -20.53 1.60
N ASP A 433 12.22 -21.40 1.69
CA ASP A 433 11.71 -22.17 0.54
C ASP A 433 11.15 -21.22 -0.54
N PHE A 434 10.33 -20.23 -0.15
CA PHE A 434 9.75 -19.27 -1.09
C PHE A 434 10.82 -18.43 -1.79
N MET A 435 11.85 -17.97 -1.05
CA MET A 435 13.00 -17.24 -1.59
C MET A 435 13.78 -18.10 -2.60
N LYS A 436 14.06 -19.36 -2.27
CA LYS A 436 14.77 -20.30 -3.16
C LYS A 436 14.00 -20.55 -4.46
N GLY A 437 12.71 -20.86 -4.35
CA GLY A 437 11.88 -21.08 -5.53
C GLY A 437 11.76 -19.85 -6.43
N THR A 438 11.70 -18.65 -5.83
CA THR A 438 11.72 -17.38 -6.58
C THR A 438 13.07 -17.17 -7.28
N MET A 439 14.18 -17.44 -6.61
CA MET A 439 15.51 -17.34 -7.21
C MET A 439 15.74 -18.34 -8.33
N ASN A 440 15.19 -19.56 -8.23
CA ASN A 440 15.31 -20.58 -9.27
C ASN A 440 14.69 -20.12 -10.59
N VAL A 441 13.63 -19.32 -10.56
CA VAL A 441 13.06 -18.71 -11.77
C VAL A 441 14.04 -17.71 -12.40
N TYR A 442 14.66 -16.83 -11.60
CA TYR A 442 15.72 -15.95 -12.12
C TYR A 442 16.88 -16.74 -12.73
N LEU A 443 17.39 -17.75 -12.01
CA LEU A 443 18.50 -18.58 -12.52
C LEU A 443 18.17 -19.26 -13.85
N ALA A 444 16.90 -19.64 -14.07
CA ALA A 444 16.41 -20.20 -15.33
C ALA A 444 16.22 -19.12 -16.45
N MET A 445 16.06 -17.85 -16.07
CA MET A 445 15.96 -16.75 -17.02
C MET A 445 17.33 -16.21 -17.46
N LEU A 446 18.38 -16.40 -16.67
CA LEU A 446 19.71 -15.85 -16.95
C LEU A 446 20.35 -16.53 -18.17
N GLU A 447 21.12 -15.76 -18.93
CA GLU A 447 22.00 -16.25 -20.00
C GLU A 447 23.44 -15.90 -19.71
N GLU A 448 24.37 -16.74 -20.21
CA GLU A 448 25.82 -16.49 -20.19
C GLU A 448 26.20 -15.55 -21.34
N ASP A 449 26.99 -14.51 -21.05
CA ASP A 449 27.48 -13.56 -22.03
C ASP A 449 28.92 -13.13 -21.72
N GLY A 450 29.88 -13.71 -22.40
CA GLY A 450 31.30 -13.34 -22.23
C GLY A 450 31.85 -13.47 -20.81
N GLY A 451 31.43 -14.51 -20.07
CA GLY A 451 31.82 -14.74 -18.68
C GLY A 451 30.98 -13.94 -17.66
N LYS A 452 30.04 -13.14 -18.10
CA LYS A 452 29.05 -12.44 -17.30
C LYS A 452 27.68 -13.16 -17.37
N LEU A 453 26.78 -12.81 -16.46
CA LEU A 453 25.38 -13.18 -16.51
C LEU A 453 24.55 -12.00 -17.03
N ALA A 454 23.45 -12.27 -17.68
CA ALA A 454 22.52 -11.25 -18.14
C ALA A 454 21.07 -11.73 -18.06
N ILE A 455 20.14 -10.82 -17.87
CA ILE A 455 18.71 -11.03 -18.09
C ILE A 455 18.42 -10.64 -19.55
N PRO A 456 18.16 -11.62 -20.45
CA PRO A 456 18.05 -11.34 -21.89
C PRO A 456 16.87 -10.46 -22.27
N LEU A 457 15.78 -10.53 -21.48
CA LEU A 457 14.57 -9.75 -21.70
C LEU A 457 13.80 -9.59 -20.39
N GLY A 458 13.38 -8.39 -20.07
CA GLY A 458 12.47 -8.12 -18.94
C GLY A 458 11.88 -6.73 -19.04
N PRO A 459 10.76 -6.48 -18.34
CA PRO A 459 10.18 -5.16 -18.20
C PRO A 459 10.90 -4.35 -17.12
N SER A 460 10.77 -3.03 -17.21
CA SER A 460 10.90 -2.11 -16.11
C SER A 460 9.51 -1.51 -15.90
N PRO A 461 8.84 -1.73 -14.75
CA PRO A 461 7.43 -1.39 -14.60
C PRO A 461 7.22 0.12 -14.74
N GLU A 462 6.27 0.57 -15.36
CA GLU A 462 5.48 0.16 -16.51
C GLU A 462 5.94 1.01 -17.70
N TRP A 463 7.29 1.03 -17.89
CA TRP A 463 7.93 1.82 -18.96
C TRP A 463 7.32 1.47 -20.30
N MET A 464 6.80 2.48 -21.00
CA MET A 464 6.12 2.32 -22.30
C MET A 464 4.94 1.32 -22.33
N GLY A 465 4.40 0.93 -21.17
CA GLY A 465 3.24 0.05 -21.04
C GLY A 465 3.47 -1.33 -21.67
N ASP A 466 2.68 -1.68 -22.67
CA ASP A 466 2.75 -2.94 -23.43
C ASP A 466 3.40 -2.81 -24.83
N ASP A 467 4.14 -1.72 -25.09
CA ASP A 467 4.81 -1.54 -26.39
C ASP A 467 5.80 -2.67 -26.63
N PHE A 468 5.60 -3.37 -27.74
CA PHE A 468 6.39 -4.57 -28.08
C PHE A 468 7.91 -4.33 -28.12
N LYS A 469 8.37 -3.16 -28.61
CA LYS A 469 9.79 -2.86 -28.75
C LYS A 469 10.39 -2.09 -27.59
N ARG A 470 9.61 -1.20 -26.95
CA ARG A 470 10.11 -0.22 -26.01
C ARG A 470 9.85 -0.56 -24.54
N ALA A 471 8.87 -1.43 -24.27
CA ALA A 471 8.47 -1.74 -22.90
C ALA A 471 9.35 -2.80 -22.22
N VAL A 472 10.20 -3.48 -22.98
CA VAL A 472 11.10 -4.53 -22.49
C VAL A 472 12.49 -4.36 -23.09
N GLY A 473 13.49 -4.86 -22.41
CA GLY A 473 14.87 -4.82 -22.86
C GLY A 473 15.77 -5.77 -22.10
N ARG A 474 17.06 -5.79 -22.51
CA ARG A 474 18.11 -6.55 -21.84
C ARG A 474 18.53 -5.84 -20.55
N ASN A 475 18.82 -6.60 -19.53
CA ASN A 475 19.31 -6.11 -18.24
C ASN A 475 18.50 -4.93 -17.68
N PRO A 476 17.18 -5.08 -17.42
CA PRO A 476 16.41 -4.02 -16.81
C PRO A 476 16.94 -3.72 -15.41
N SER A 477 17.27 -2.47 -15.08
CA SER A 477 17.85 -2.12 -13.78
C SER A 477 16.94 -2.49 -12.61
N PHE A 478 15.61 -2.46 -12.79
CA PHE A 478 14.66 -2.93 -11.81
C PHE A 478 14.79 -4.44 -11.52
N GLN A 479 14.86 -5.26 -12.58
CA GLN A 479 15.01 -6.71 -12.42
C GLN A 479 16.38 -7.09 -11.84
N LEU A 480 17.45 -6.38 -12.28
CA LEU A 480 18.79 -6.56 -11.74
C LEU A 480 18.83 -6.29 -10.22
N ALA A 481 18.27 -5.16 -9.79
CA ALA A 481 18.21 -4.80 -8.39
C ALA A 481 17.42 -5.82 -7.54
N ALA A 482 16.26 -6.28 -8.04
CA ALA A 482 15.47 -7.30 -7.36
C ALA A 482 16.19 -8.65 -7.26
N CYS A 483 16.88 -9.07 -8.33
CA CYS A 483 17.68 -10.30 -8.36
C CYS A 483 18.84 -10.24 -7.37
N HIS A 484 19.62 -9.15 -7.35
CA HIS A 484 20.71 -8.93 -6.39
C HIS A 484 20.18 -8.89 -4.94
N ARG A 485 19.08 -8.18 -4.67
CA ARG A 485 18.50 -8.15 -3.32
C ARG A 485 18.16 -9.56 -2.86
N LEU A 486 17.47 -10.33 -3.69
CA LEU A 486 17.08 -11.70 -3.36
C LEU A 486 18.32 -12.62 -3.16
N ALA A 487 19.36 -12.49 -3.97
CA ALA A 487 20.61 -13.24 -3.81
C ALA A 487 21.27 -12.92 -2.46
N ARG A 488 21.41 -11.63 -2.11
CA ARG A 488 21.96 -11.18 -0.82
C ARG A 488 21.14 -11.69 0.36
N ASP A 489 19.83 -11.62 0.26
CA ASP A 489 18.91 -12.10 1.29
C ASP A 489 19.04 -13.62 1.47
N LEU A 490 19.12 -14.41 0.39
CA LEU A 490 19.33 -15.85 0.43
C LEU A 490 20.69 -16.23 1.05
N ILE A 491 21.76 -15.53 0.67
CA ILE A 491 23.11 -15.74 1.26
C ILE A 491 23.09 -15.47 2.77
N ALA A 492 22.42 -14.38 3.18
CA ALA A 492 22.28 -14.05 4.59
C ALA A 492 21.39 -15.05 5.35
N ALA A 493 20.26 -15.47 4.74
CA ALA A 493 19.37 -16.45 5.30
C ALA A 493 20.02 -17.83 5.49
N ALA A 494 20.79 -18.31 4.50
CA ALA A 494 21.55 -19.56 4.60
C ALA A 494 22.51 -19.53 5.80
N LYS A 495 23.29 -18.44 5.92
CA LYS A 495 24.21 -18.26 7.07
C LYS A 495 23.46 -18.24 8.41
N LEU A 496 22.30 -17.57 8.47
CA LEU A 496 21.46 -17.51 9.68
C LEU A 496 20.92 -18.89 10.08
N LEU A 497 20.68 -19.76 9.09
CA LEU A 497 20.23 -21.16 9.29
C LEU A 497 21.39 -22.15 9.52
N GLY A 498 22.64 -21.69 9.40
CA GLY A 498 23.83 -22.54 9.52
C GLY A 498 24.10 -23.38 8.25
N GLU A 499 23.56 -22.98 7.11
CA GLU A 499 23.75 -23.62 5.81
C GLU A 499 24.80 -22.89 4.96
N ALA A 500 25.47 -23.62 4.07
CA ALA A 500 26.34 -23.00 3.05
C ALA A 500 25.44 -22.35 1.97
N PRO A 501 25.73 -21.11 1.57
CA PRO A 501 25.03 -20.48 0.43
C PRO A 501 25.25 -21.27 -0.87
N ASP A 502 24.22 -21.35 -1.70
CA ASP A 502 24.33 -21.93 -3.04
C ASP A 502 25.31 -21.09 -3.88
N ALA A 503 26.24 -21.79 -4.58
CA ALA A 503 27.26 -21.15 -5.41
C ALA A 503 26.65 -20.27 -6.52
N ARG A 504 25.48 -20.63 -7.03
CA ARG A 504 24.76 -19.86 -8.06
C ARG A 504 24.36 -18.46 -7.56
N TRP A 505 24.00 -18.31 -6.27
CA TRP A 505 23.68 -17.01 -5.68
C TRP A 505 24.92 -16.11 -5.56
N LEU A 506 26.06 -16.71 -5.23
CA LEU A 506 27.35 -16.02 -5.22
C LEU A 506 27.78 -15.61 -6.64
N ASP A 507 27.46 -16.42 -7.66
CA ASP A 507 27.70 -16.10 -9.04
C ASP A 507 26.83 -14.93 -9.53
N VAL A 508 25.56 -14.85 -9.13
CA VAL A 508 24.69 -13.68 -9.39
C VAL A 508 25.38 -12.41 -8.86
N GLU A 509 25.82 -12.38 -7.60
CA GLU A 509 26.49 -11.21 -7.00
C GLU A 509 27.81 -10.83 -7.72
N ARG A 510 28.51 -11.79 -8.25
CA ARG A 510 29.82 -11.57 -8.88
C ARG A 510 29.71 -11.22 -10.37
N ARG A 511 28.76 -11.81 -11.11
CA ARG A 511 28.75 -11.86 -12.57
C ARG A 511 27.59 -11.11 -13.22
N LEU A 512 26.47 -10.93 -12.51
CA LEU A 512 25.33 -10.15 -12.99
C LEU A 512 25.64 -8.65 -12.84
N PRO A 513 25.36 -7.78 -13.83
CA PRO A 513 25.51 -6.34 -13.68
C PRO A 513 24.66 -5.80 -12.52
N GLU A 514 25.17 -4.88 -11.74
CA GLU A 514 24.46 -4.25 -10.61
C GLU A 514 23.29 -3.38 -11.12
N PHE A 515 23.48 -2.74 -12.28
CA PHE A 515 22.50 -1.94 -13.01
C PHE A 515 22.91 -1.78 -14.47
N ALA A 516 21.98 -1.41 -15.34
CA ALA A 516 22.29 -0.99 -16.69
C ALA A 516 22.84 0.44 -16.69
N LEU A 517 23.94 0.66 -17.39
CA LEU A 517 24.67 1.94 -17.37
C LEU A 517 24.81 2.53 -18.77
N THR A 518 24.57 3.83 -18.89
CA THR A 518 24.99 4.60 -20.06
C THR A 518 26.36 5.24 -19.87
N ALA A 519 27.14 5.28 -20.94
CA ALA A 519 28.41 6.01 -20.95
C ALA A 519 28.21 7.55 -20.88
N LYS A 520 27.08 8.05 -21.37
CA LYS A 520 26.70 9.50 -21.35
C LYS A 520 25.21 9.64 -21.20
N VAL A 521 24.77 10.48 -20.30
CA VAL A 521 23.39 10.93 -20.21
C VAL A 521 23.24 12.12 -21.17
N ALA A 522 22.46 11.95 -22.23
CA ALA A 522 22.07 13.06 -23.08
C ALA A 522 21.03 13.91 -22.34
N GLY A 523 21.37 15.11 -21.98
CA GLY A 523 20.44 15.98 -21.26
C GLY A 523 20.78 17.44 -21.37
N GLY A 524 19.76 18.26 -21.41
CA GLY A 524 19.83 19.70 -21.27
C GLY A 524 20.24 20.48 -22.53
N SER A 525 19.64 21.66 -22.69
CA SER A 525 20.12 22.62 -23.68
C SER A 525 21.50 23.12 -23.24
N ALA A 526 22.36 23.45 -24.21
CA ALA A 526 23.67 24.03 -23.95
C ALA A 526 23.64 25.31 -23.07
N ALA A 527 22.48 25.96 -22.93
CA ALA A 527 22.25 27.13 -22.10
C ALA A 527 22.31 26.84 -20.58
N TRP A 528 22.06 25.60 -20.16
CA TRP A 528 22.03 25.21 -18.75
C TRP A 528 23.13 24.18 -18.37
N GLY A 529 24.07 23.97 -19.27
CA GLY A 529 25.10 22.93 -19.15
C GLY A 529 24.57 21.57 -19.54
N ALA A 530 25.25 20.89 -20.46
CA ALA A 530 24.93 19.49 -20.76
C ALA A 530 25.31 18.65 -19.52
N VAL A 531 24.34 17.96 -18.93
CA VAL A 531 24.62 16.94 -17.91
C VAL A 531 25.25 15.76 -18.65
N THR A 532 26.55 15.73 -18.74
CA THR A 532 27.35 14.65 -19.35
C THR A 532 27.85 13.68 -18.25
N SER A 533 26.96 13.21 -17.42
CA SER A 533 27.30 12.22 -16.39
C SER A 533 26.78 10.83 -16.76
N ARG A 534 27.46 9.82 -16.31
CA ARG A 534 26.94 8.44 -16.33
C ARG A 534 25.71 8.36 -15.46
N GLY A 535 24.70 7.63 -15.86
CA GLY A 535 23.48 7.41 -15.09
C GLY A 535 22.92 6.01 -15.25
N ILE A 536 22.09 5.59 -14.29
CA ILE A 536 21.40 4.31 -14.35
C ILE A 536 20.33 4.38 -15.45
N ASN A 537 20.32 3.38 -16.31
CA ASN A 537 19.37 3.20 -17.40
C ASN A 537 18.13 2.41 -16.96
N ILE A 538 17.06 2.54 -17.74
CA ILE A 538 15.88 1.64 -17.67
C ILE A 538 16.30 0.21 -18.08
N PHE A 539 16.90 0.11 -19.27
CA PHE A 539 17.47 -1.11 -19.85
C PHE A 539 18.87 -0.83 -20.38
N GLU A 540 19.60 -1.86 -20.72
CA GLU A 540 20.86 -1.71 -21.44
C GLU A 540 20.62 -0.91 -22.73
N GLY A 541 21.34 0.20 -22.87
CA GLY A 541 21.22 1.13 -24.01
C GLY A 541 20.00 2.08 -23.98
N VAL A 542 19.11 1.99 -22.99
CA VAL A 542 17.90 2.82 -22.92
C VAL A 542 17.83 3.56 -21.60
N GLY A 543 18.14 4.85 -21.60
CA GLY A 543 18.06 5.74 -20.44
C GLY A 543 16.65 6.30 -20.21
N LEU A 544 16.49 6.97 -19.07
CA LEU A 544 15.27 7.72 -18.77
C LEU A 544 15.21 8.96 -19.68
N THR A 545 14.29 8.95 -20.64
CA THR A 545 14.15 10.01 -21.65
C THR A 545 13.00 10.97 -21.40
N GLU A 546 12.05 10.61 -20.54
CA GLU A 546 10.88 11.40 -20.19
C GLU A 546 10.48 11.21 -18.72
N SER A 547 9.54 12.01 -18.24
CA SER A 547 8.91 11.80 -16.94
C SER A 547 8.26 10.42 -16.87
N HIS A 548 8.43 9.70 -15.78
CA HIS A 548 7.82 8.40 -15.58
C HIS A 548 7.41 8.20 -14.12
N ARG A 549 6.22 7.61 -13.90
CA ARG A 549 5.67 7.42 -12.56
C ARG A 549 6.41 6.34 -11.76
N HIS A 550 6.95 5.31 -12.41
CA HIS A 550 7.82 4.35 -11.74
C HIS A 550 9.27 4.85 -11.73
N HIS A 551 9.84 5.01 -10.54
CA HIS A 551 11.27 5.30 -10.39
C HIS A 551 12.10 4.02 -10.47
N SER A 552 11.67 3.09 -11.30
CA SER A 552 12.14 1.70 -11.36
C SER A 552 13.63 1.55 -11.67
N HIS A 553 14.22 2.46 -12.45
CA HIS A 553 15.68 2.48 -12.68
C HIS A 553 16.47 2.81 -11.42
N MET A 554 15.86 3.46 -10.42
CA MET A 554 16.45 3.79 -9.12
C MET A 554 16.06 2.79 -8.02
N ALA A 555 15.38 1.70 -8.36
CA ALA A 555 14.93 0.71 -7.37
C ALA A 555 16.10 0.05 -6.61
N GLY A 556 17.30 0.03 -7.18
CA GLY A 556 18.51 -0.41 -6.49
C GLY A 556 18.97 0.53 -5.37
N VAL A 557 18.52 1.80 -5.37
CA VAL A 557 18.69 2.74 -4.26
C VAL A 557 17.61 2.46 -3.21
N TYR A 558 16.35 2.55 -3.60
CA TYR A 558 15.19 2.21 -2.77
C TYR A 558 14.11 1.60 -3.68
N PRO A 559 13.50 0.47 -3.32
CA PRO A 559 13.52 -0.20 -2.01
C PRO A 559 14.52 -1.34 -1.84
N PHE A 560 15.32 -1.67 -2.86
CA PHE A 560 16.13 -2.89 -2.82
C PHE A 560 17.49 -2.72 -2.11
N ASP A 561 17.99 -1.48 -1.94
CA ASP A 561 19.25 -1.21 -1.24
C ASP A 561 20.39 -2.13 -1.74
N THR A 562 20.57 -2.15 -3.06
CA THR A 562 21.60 -2.96 -3.73
C THR A 562 22.77 -2.13 -4.24
N ILE A 563 22.57 -0.82 -4.44
CA ILE A 563 23.57 0.10 -4.96
C ILE A 563 24.21 0.87 -3.80
N CYS A 564 25.41 0.50 -3.43
CA CYS A 564 26.16 1.18 -2.40
C CYS A 564 26.89 2.41 -3.00
N ARG A 565 26.60 3.60 -2.48
CA ARG A 565 27.21 4.88 -2.92
C ARG A 565 28.73 4.89 -2.75
N GLY A 566 29.24 4.26 -1.69
CA GLY A 566 30.69 4.17 -1.41
C GLY A 566 31.46 3.18 -2.29
N LYS A 567 30.80 2.42 -3.17
CA LYS A 567 31.43 1.37 -3.99
C LYS A 567 31.85 1.90 -5.36
N GLY A 568 33.13 1.92 -5.66
CA GLY A 568 33.67 2.30 -6.97
C GLY A 568 33.20 3.67 -7.42
N GLU A 569 32.63 3.75 -8.65
CA GLU A 569 32.11 4.99 -9.24
C GLU A 569 30.63 5.27 -8.91
N ASN A 570 30.00 4.48 -8.03
CA ASN A 570 28.54 4.55 -7.79
C ASN A 570 28.09 5.93 -7.33
N ALA A 571 28.89 6.68 -6.56
CA ALA A 571 28.55 8.04 -6.16
C ALA A 571 28.30 8.94 -7.39
N ALA A 572 29.21 8.96 -8.35
CA ALA A 572 29.09 9.76 -9.56
C ALA A 572 27.93 9.29 -10.46
N VAL A 573 27.72 7.97 -10.54
CA VAL A 573 26.59 7.38 -11.29
C VAL A 573 25.26 7.80 -10.66
N LEU A 574 25.13 7.75 -9.34
CA LEU A 574 23.93 8.18 -8.63
C LEU A 574 23.69 9.69 -8.82
N ASP A 575 24.72 10.53 -8.69
CA ASP A 575 24.59 11.98 -8.90
C ASP A 575 24.09 12.29 -10.32
N GLY A 576 24.62 11.59 -11.32
CA GLY A 576 24.13 11.67 -12.70
C GLY A 576 22.70 11.20 -12.88
N THR A 577 22.33 10.11 -12.19
CA THR A 577 20.99 9.54 -12.21
C THR A 577 19.97 10.50 -11.60
N TYR A 578 20.26 11.01 -10.39
CA TYR A 578 19.41 12.02 -9.72
C TYR A 578 19.22 13.27 -10.55
N SER A 579 20.29 13.78 -11.16
CA SER A 579 20.25 14.96 -12.03
C SER A 579 19.34 14.70 -13.24
N ASN A 580 19.51 13.58 -13.94
CA ASN A 580 18.67 13.24 -15.09
C ASN A 580 17.21 13.06 -14.69
N TRP A 581 16.94 12.30 -13.62
CA TRP A 581 15.60 12.07 -13.12
C TRP A 581 14.87 13.37 -12.75
N THR A 582 15.53 14.26 -12.03
CA THR A 582 14.98 15.58 -11.67
C THR A 582 14.66 16.43 -12.90
N LEU A 583 15.53 16.42 -13.93
CA LEU A 583 15.34 17.16 -15.17
C LEU A 583 14.15 16.66 -16.01
N ARG A 584 13.72 15.40 -15.85
CA ARG A 584 12.53 14.87 -16.55
C ARG A 584 11.22 15.38 -15.93
N GLY A 585 11.27 15.92 -14.71
CA GLY A 585 10.12 16.50 -14.02
C GLY A 585 9.03 15.52 -13.66
N THR A 586 7.89 16.06 -13.27
CA THR A 586 6.79 15.31 -12.64
C THR A 586 5.59 15.04 -13.57
N GLY A 587 5.71 15.35 -14.87
CA GLY A 587 4.59 15.40 -15.82
C GLY A 587 3.77 14.11 -15.97
N LEU A 588 4.35 12.93 -15.67
CA LEU A 588 3.64 11.64 -15.69
C LEU A 588 3.59 10.97 -14.30
N TRP A 589 3.76 11.73 -13.21
CA TRP A 589 3.72 11.21 -11.87
C TRP A 589 2.28 11.03 -11.37
N THR A 590 2.07 9.98 -10.55
CA THR A 590 0.82 9.62 -9.88
C THR A 590 0.98 9.68 -8.37
N GLY A 591 -0.11 9.55 -7.61
CA GLY A 591 -0.12 9.74 -6.16
C GLY A 591 0.85 8.85 -5.38
N TRP A 592 1.03 7.62 -5.79
CA TRP A 592 1.89 6.66 -5.07
C TRP A 592 3.40 6.90 -5.31
N CYS A 593 3.80 7.47 -6.44
CA CYS A 593 5.23 7.65 -6.73
C CYS A 593 5.86 8.91 -6.07
N VAL A 594 5.05 9.86 -5.62
CA VAL A 594 5.57 11.09 -5.00
C VAL A 594 6.20 10.84 -3.62
N PRO A 595 5.60 10.00 -2.74
CA PRO A 595 6.28 9.58 -1.51
C PRO A 595 7.57 8.77 -1.77
N TRP A 596 7.60 7.93 -2.81
CA TRP A 596 8.84 7.25 -3.21
C TRP A 596 9.92 8.27 -3.58
N ALA A 597 9.58 9.31 -4.33
CA ALA A 597 10.51 10.40 -4.64
C ALA A 597 11.02 11.12 -3.38
N SER A 598 10.18 11.30 -2.34
CA SER A 598 10.62 11.83 -1.05
C SER A 598 11.71 10.96 -0.41
N ILE A 599 11.56 9.64 -0.44
CA ILE A 599 12.58 8.72 0.10
C ILE A 599 13.88 8.80 -0.72
N LEU A 600 13.79 8.88 -2.05
CA LEU A 600 14.97 9.06 -2.91
C LEU A 600 15.70 10.39 -2.62
N HIS A 601 14.98 11.47 -2.36
CA HIS A 601 15.59 12.73 -1.92
C HIS A 601 16.21 12.64 -0.53
N THR A 602 15.62 11.85 0.38
CA THR A 602 16.24 11.54 1.69
C THR A 602 17.54 10.79 1.50
N ASP A 603 17.60 9.79 0.64
CA ASP A 603 18.83 9.05 0.29
C ASP A 603 19.89 10.00 -0.26
N ALA A 604 19.53 10.89 -1.18
CA ALA A 604 20.42 11.89 -1.74
C ALA A 604 20.91 12.97 -0.71
N GLY A 605 20.31 13.01 0.49
CA GLY A 605 20.59 14.02 1.51
C GLY A 605 19.96 15.39 1.24
N ASN A 606 18.94 15.44 0.38
CA ASN A 606 18.20 16.65 0.07
C ASN A 606 16.89 16.72 0.88
N ALA A 607 17.03 17.04 2.18
CA ALA A 607 15.92 17.07 3.14
C ALA A 607 14.80 18.03 2.73
N THR A 608 15.15 19.21 2.20
CA THR A 608 14.16 20.20 1.75
C THR A 608 13.30 19.66 0.62
N ALA A 609 13.92 19.01 -0.38
CA ALA A 609 13.17 18.38 -1.47
C ALA A 609 12.34 17.18 -0.98
N ALA A 610 12.85 16.37 -0.05
CA ALA A 610 12.13 15.25 0.53
C ALA A 610 10.81 15.71 1.19
N VAL A 611 10.87 16.74 2.04
CA VAL A 611 9.68 17.35 2.66
C VAL A 611 8.76 17.98 1.62
N GLN A 612 9.32 18.68 0.62
CA GLN A 612 8.52 19.30 -0.43
C GLN A 612 7.74 18.28 -1.25
N MET A 613 8.29 17.09 -1.52
CA MET A 613 7.57 16.03 -2.21
C MET A 613 6.33 15.60 -1.42
N LEU A 614 6.43 15.43 -0.11
CA LEU A 614 5.28 15.07 0.74
C LEU A 614 4.22 16.17 0.80
N ARG A 615 4.63 17.45 0.83
CA ARG A 615 3.70 18.57 0.73
C ARG A 615 2.99 18.62 -0.63
N CYS A 616 3.72 18.36 -1.73
CA CYS A 616 3.13 18.23 -3.06
C CYS A 616 2.17 17.04 -3.14
N TRP A 617 2.52 15.91 -2.52
CA TRP A 617 1.64 14.76 -2.46
C TRP A 617 0.31 15.10 -1.77
N ASP A 618 0.34 15.71 -0.60
CA ASP A 618 -0.86 16.14 0.12
C ASP A 618 -1.67 17.17 -0.71
N ALA A 619 -1.01 18.16 -1.27
CA ALA A 619 -1.67 19.25 -2.00
C ALA A 619 -2.30 18.82 -3.34
N TYR A 620 -1.69 17.88 -4.07
CA TYR A 620 -2.11 17.55 -5.43
C TYR A 620 -2.81 16.18 -5.55
N PHE A 621 -2.58 15.26 -4.62
CA PHE A 621 -3.10 13.90 -4.70
C PHE A 621 -4.02 13.51 -3.54
N CYS A 622 -4.20 14.37 -2.54
CA CYS A 622 -5.22 14.18 -1.52
C CYS A 622 -6.40 15.11 -1.75
N ASP A 623 -7.60 14.59 -1.47
CA ASP A 623 -8.82 15.39 -1.49
C ASP A 623 -9.15 15.97 -0.10
N GLU A 624 -10.31 16.56 0.05
CA GLU A 624 -10.78 17.14 1.31
C GLU A 624 -11.03 16.07 2.41
N GLY A 625 -11.12 14.79 2.04
CA GLY A 625 -11.14 13.66 2.97
C GLY A 625 -9.76 13.20 3.41
N HIS A 626 -8.70 13.89 2.98
CA HIS A 626 -7.30 13.56 3.26
C HIS A 626 -6.87 12.15 2.83
N GLY A 627 -7.64 11.51 1.95
CA GLY A 627 -7.31 10.25 1.30
C GLY A 627 -6.53 10.48 0.01
N SER A 628 -5.58 9.59 -0.30
CA SER A 628 -4.81 9.71 -1.53
C SER A 628 -5.53 9.16 -2.75
N HIS A 629 -5.27 9.79 -3.89
CA HIS A 629 -5.77 9.40 -5.19
C HIS A 629 -4.65 8.99 -6.15
N HIS A 630 -4.98 8.11 -7.10
CA HIS A 630 -4.05 7.73 -8.16
C HIS A 630 -3.69 8.92 -9.05
N ASN A 631 -4.70 9.65 -9.50
CA ASN A 631 -4.52 10.85 -10.34
C ASN A 631 -4.57 12.11 -9.48
N ALA A 632 -3.91 13.17 -9.94
CA ALA A 632 -3.98 14.46 -9.29
C ALA A 632 -5.41 14.97 -9.23
N VAL A 633 -5.81 15.51 -8.09
CA VAL A 633 -7.11 16.17 -7.86
C VAL A 633 -7.05 17.65 -8.26
N TRP A 634 -5.84 18.24 -8.30
CA TRP A 634 -5.58 19.62 -8.70
C TRP A 634 -4.57 19.70 -9.86
N ASP A 635 -4.63 20.80 -10.64
CA ASP A 635 -3.72 21.06 -11.74
C ASP A 635 -2.37 21.62 -11.25
N GLY A 636 -1.32 21.49 -12.07
CA GLY A 636 -0.06 22.20 -11.91
C GLY A 636 1.15 21.35 -11.54
N PHE A 637 0.97 20.15 -10.99
CA PHE A 637 2.09 19.27 -10.64
C PHE A 637 2.34 18.19 -11.69
N THR A 638 1.29 17.62 -12.26
CA THR A 638 1.35 16.50 -13.22
C THR A 638 0.24 16.61 -14.25
N ASN A 639 0.46 15.99 -15.42
CA ASN A 639 -0.56 15.81 -16.45
C ASN A 639 -1.43 14.54 -16.22
N MET A 640 -1.14 13.77 -15.18
CA MET A 640 -1.91 12.57 -14.81
C MET A 640 -3.18 12.97 -14.07
N ARG A 641 -4.08 13.64 -14.79
CA ARG A 641 -5.41 14.02 -14.35
C ARG A 641 -6.44 13.48 -15.32
N LYS A 642 -7.23 12.51 -14.90
CA LYS A 642 -8.24 11.87 -15.76
C LYS A 642 -9.53 11.61 -14.98
N GLY A 643 -10.62 12.24 -15.42
CA GLY A 643 -11.97 11.91 -14.99
C GLY A 643 -12.16 11.90 -13.46
N ARG A 644 -13.05 11.04 -12.98
CA ARG A 644 -13.28 10.82 -11.56
C ARG A 644 -12.04 10.15 -10.95
N SER A 645 -11.51 10.77 -9.93
CA SER A 645 -10.36 10.23 -9.21
C SER A 645 -10.69 8.92 -8.49
N VAL A 646 -9.67 8.14 -8.19
CA VAL A 646 -9.77 6.84 -7.55
C VAL A 646 -8.93 6.87 -6.29
N MET A 647 -9.55 6.67 -5.15
CA MET A 647 -8.81 6.51 -3.91
C MET A 647 -7.91 5.26 -3.99
N GLN A 648 -6.66 5.42 -3.58
CA GLN A 648 -5.69 4.34 -3.43
C GLN A 648 -4.93 4.45 -2.12
N MET A 649 -4.72 3.32 -1.47
CA MET A 649 -4.05 3.27 -0.17
C MET A 649 -2.53 3.20 -0.27
N ASP A 650 -1.99 2.84 -1.43
CA ASP A 650 -0.56 2.77 -1.70
C ASP A 650 0.15 4.11 -1.43
N GLY A 651 -0.31 5.21 -2.06
CA GLY A 651 0.25 6.54 -1.83
C GLY A 651 0.13 7.00 -0.37
N GLN A 652 -0.99 6.70 0.30
CA GLN A 652 -1.17 7.03 1.72
C GLN A 652 -0.14 6.33 2.60
N CYS A 653 0.02 5.02 2.42
CA CYS A 653 0.96 4.21 3.20
C CYS A 653 2.42 4.51 2.85
N ALA A 654 2.71 4.75 1.57
CA ALA A 654 4.03 5.20 1.13
C ALA A 654 4.41 6.56 1.77
N ALA A 655 3.45 7.49 1.91
CA ALA A 655 3.70 8.78 2.57
C ALA A 655 4.03 8.61 4.06
N VAL A 656 3.33 7.70 4.77
CA VAL A 656 3.69 7.33 6.15
C VAL A 656 5.11 6.79 6.22
N THR A 657 5.45 5.87 5.32
CA THR A 657 6.80 5.30 5.24
C THR A 657 7.83 6.38 4.96
N ALA A 658 7.55 7.29 4.03
CA ALA A 658 8.45 8.40 3.71
C ALA A 658 8.69 9.30 4.93
N VAL A 659 7.67 9.62 5.73
CA VAL A 659 7.85 10.39 6.97
C VAL A 659 8.74 9.63 7.96
N LEU A 660 8.58 8.31 8.11
CA LEU A 660 9.48 7.49 8.93
C LEU A 660 10.92 7.49 8.39
N GLU A 661 11.09 7.43 7.08
CA GLU A 661 12.41 7.48 6.43
C GLU A 661 13.08 8.85 6.54
N LEU A 662 12.33 9.97 6.69
CA LEU A 662 12.93 11.26 7.05
C LEU A 662 13.67 11.19 8.38
N MET A 663 13.11 10.41 9.35
CA MET A 663 13.62 10.29 10.72
C MET A 663 14.74 9.26 10.84
N VAL A 664 14.52 8.07 10.23
CA VAL A 664 15.38 6.90 10.36
C VAL A 664 15.56 6.27 8.99
N HIS A 665 16.67 6.55 8.35
CA HIS A 665 16.99 6.07 7.01
C HIS A 665 18.21 5.14 7.03
N GLU A 666 18.12 4.02 6.32
CA GLU A 666 19.23 3.08 6.16
C GLU A 666 19.86 3.31 4.78
N ILE A 667 21.14 3.60 4.74
CA ILE A 667 21.92 3.82 3.52
C ILE A 667 23.28 3.11 3.66
N ASP A 668 23.65 2.33 2.65
CA ASP A 668 24.91 1.56 2.61
C ASP A 668 25.09 0.63 3.84
N GLY A 669 23.98 0.11 4.41
CA GLY A 669 23.97 -0.73 5.61
C GLY A 669 24.14 0.05 6.93
N GLU A 670 24.17 1.38 6.88
CA GLU A 670 24.24 2.25 8.06
C GLU A 670 22.94 2.99 8.31
N VAL A 671 22.52 3.05 9.57
CA VAL A 671 21.34 3.82 9.98
C VAL A 671 21.74 5.28 10.17
N ARG A 672 21.05 6.17 9.47
CA ARG A 672 21.19 7.62 9.56
C ARG A 672 19.93 8.22 10.17
N PHE A 673 20.10 9.00 11.23
CA PHE A 673 19.00 9.65 11.94
C PHE A 673 18.79 11.08 11.43
N PHE A 674 17.53 11.47 11.24
CA PHE A 674 17.10 12.81 10.81
C PHE A 674 17.68 13.27 9.47
N ARG A 675 18.09 12.33 8.61
CA ARG A 675 18.71 12.64 7.31
C ARG A 675 17.78 13.40 6.37
N GLY A 676 16.48 13.10 6.39
CA GLY A 676 15.45 13.77 5.60
C GLY A 676 14.80 14.95 6.30
N CYS A 677 15.27 15.35 7.50
CA CYS A 677 14.69 16.46 8.25
C CYS A 677 15.46 17.76 7.97
N PRO A 678 14.82 18.81 7.42
CA PRO A 678 15.47 20.08 7.18
C PRO A 678 16.14 20.67 8.43
N GLU A 679 17.21 21.42 8.25
CA GLU A 679 17.97 22.00 9.38
C GLU A 679 17.16 23.03 10.16
N GLU A 680 16.25 23.74 9.49
CA GLU A 680 15.33 24.70 10.11
C GLU A 680 14.32 24.06 11.06
N TRP A 681 14.11 22.74 11.02
CA TRP A 681 13.32 22.02 12.01
C TRP A 681 14.11 21.91 13.31
N ARG A 682 13.95 22.88 14.18
CA ARG A 682 14.72 22.97 15.43
C ARG A 682 14.35 21.92 16.46
N SER A 683 13.10 21.45 16.46
CA SER A 683 12.60 20.37 17.31
C SER A 683 11.90 19.35 16.46
N VAL A 684 12.37 18.10 16.50
CA VAL A 684 11.80 16.96 15.80
C VAL A 684 12.15 15.69 16.55
N SER A 685 11.22 14.74 16.64
CA SER A 685 11.46 13.50 17.36
C SER A 685 10.72 12.30 16.75
N PHE A 686 11.19 11.13 17.08
CA PHE A 686 10.52 9.86 16.83
C PHE A 686 10.63 8.94 18.04
N GLU A 687 9.64 8.08 18.20
CA GLU A 687 9.59 7.07 19.27
C GLU A 687 9.33 5.70 18.68
N ASN A 688 9.93 4.68 19.28
CA ASN A 688 9.64 3.28 19.06
C ASN A 688 9.76 2.82 17.59
N VAL A 689 10.63 3.45 16.79
CA VAL A 689 10.88 3.08 15.40
C VAL A 689 11.69 1.78 15.35
N ALA A 690 11.20 0.81 14.57
CA ALA A 690 11.87 -0.48 14.43
C ALA A 690 13.01 -0.43 13.40
N LEU A 691 14.08 -1.16 13.69
CA LEU A 691 15.24 -1.34 12.82
C LEU A 691 15.31 -2.78 12.29
N ALA A 692 16.03 -2.95 11.18
CA ALA A 692 16.16 -4.25 10.51
C ALA A 692 17.00 -5.28 11.30
N ASP A 693 17.69 -4.87 12.35
CA ASP A 693 18.41 -5.75 13.27
C ASP A 693 17.58 -6.22 14.48
N GLY A 694 16.28 -5.91 14.50
CA GLY A 694 15.33 -6.27 15.54
C GLY A 694 15.26 -5.29 16.71
N ARG A 695 16.12 -4.28 16.76
CA ARG A 695 16.06 -3.23 17.78
C ARG A 695 14.92 -2.25 17.50
N ARG A 696 14.52 -1.54 18.55
CA ARG A 696 13.66 -0.37 18.47
C ARG A 696 14.37 0.83 19.07
N VAL A 697 14.24 1.97 18.43
CA VAL A 697 14.92 3.20 18.81
C VAL A 697 13.96 4.36 18.96
N SER A 698 14.33 5.29 19.84
CA SER A 698 13.71 6.60 19.94
C SER A 698 14.79 7.66 19.81
N GLY A 699 14.45 8.84 19.34
CA GLY A 699 15.42 9.92 19.18
C GLY A 699 14.78 11.28 19.04
N CYS A 700 15.54 12.29 19.34
CA CYS A 700 15.18 13.68 19.12
C CYS A 700 16.35 14.49 18.57
N ARG A 701 16.02 15.55 17.84
CA ARG A 701 16.94 16.61 17.44
C ARG A 701 16.39 17.94 17.98
N GLU A 702 17.13 18.54 18.91
CA GLU A 702 16.80 19.82 19.54
C GLU A 702 17.93 20.83 19.25
N ASN A 703 17.60 21.91 18.52
CA ASN A 703 18.56 22.94 18.13
C ASN A 703 19.86 22.38 17.51
N GLY A 704 19.73 21.36 16.63
CA GLY A 704 20.86 20.72 15.95
C GLY A 704 21.54 19.60 16.75
N VAL A 705 21.20 19.41 18.03
CA VAL A 705 21.75 18.33 18.88
C VAL A 705 20.89 17.09 18.73
N VAL A 706 21.49 16.02 18.21
CA VAL A 706 20.83 14.71 18.03
C VAL A 706 21.10 13.82 19.25
N LYS A 707 20.05 13.20 19.76
CA LYS A 707 20.08 12.17 20.79
C LYS A 707 19.26 10.97 20.34
N VAL A 708 19.81 9.77 20.45
CA VAL A 708 19.14 8.51 20.10
C VAL A 708 19.39 7.49 21.20
N TRP A 709 18.39 6.66 21.50
CA TRP A 709 18.49 5.61 22.51
C TRP A 709 17.64 4.39 22.11
N ASP A 710 18.08 3.21 22.56
CA ASP A 710 17.31 1.97 22.37
C ASP A 710 16.09 1.96 23.30
N VAL A 711 14.96 1.47 22.77
CA VAL A 711 13.75 1.21 23.55
C VAL A 711 13.87 -0.19 24.13
N LYS A 712 13.74 -0.29 25.47
CA LYS A 712 13.83 -1.56 26.21
C LYS A 712 12.52 -2.32 26.19
#